data_192ff1714b2dc6b3c161cf8ee693f72c
#
_entry.id   192ff1714b2dc6b3c161cf8ee693f72c
#
_cell.length_a   1.000
_cell.length_b   1.000
_cell.length_c   1.000
_cell.angle_alpha   90.00
_cell.angle_beta   90.00
_cell.angle_gamma   90.00
#
_symmetry.space_group_name_H-M   'P 1'
#
loop_
_entity.id
_entity.type
_entity.pdbx_description
1 polymer ?
#
loop_
_entity_poly.entity_id
_entity_poly.type
_entity_poly.pdbx_seq_one_letter_code
_entity_poly.pdbx_strand_id
1 'polypeptide(L)'
;MASSGPPTLPSPASDPLSSLKRKQLNSVTRMLALNNVASKSPGSTANTSTGAEASSVDIGSYNMLPRGPPAQNQWKILIYDKTCRSIISPLLSVSDLRRRGVTLHLLLDSEREPIPDVPAVYFVEPTRSNLSIIAQDCALGLYKAAYLNFVTRLDRSLLEEFARLVVQSNSVEKVALVFDQYLDYVCLERNLFTLNKTNSYVLYNDPTTTEHMMERAMLDVANGLLSVISTIGQLPVIRCAKGGAPEMVARKLMKMISDRPMIFDRHKGRAGAASASAAAHRRPLMVIMDRNTDLITPVQHTSTYQALIDDVLTHKGNRVEFESKTEDAAGRVKTMGKRFDLDADEDPFYSRHKFNPFPEAIESNGVELQNVTKKTEEIRSKAIGGGVSERESQSGAVVFDADASASAGTNDLATAVDSLPALIERKRQLEVHTSILQAVMTQVASRDIPQFYELESALATGSYKNDQSKAKRDVMELVTDATKGKVADKIRLIIVFCLATTAPGSDIDEVVCGMRDSLGNSAAGGGPSPKIAREDEEKLSQGLAAITYLKRLRSMNMITTMSDQLSAVESSYAGAGASGDMLSTLMKSATNQATGLLAKATERVSSMLGKIHKHHVTCVVENLINQKPGTEDDEYLYLDPRISSRGGEVNLSEVRQIARAPVGEVVAFVIGPGSYSEHANLNQQIDNVIYGCCELVSPEAFLKQLASLQ
;
A
#
# COMPACT_ATOMS: atom_id res chain seq x y z
N MET A 1 -48.41 -10.04 3.43
CA MET A 1 -47.76 -9.19 2.42
C MET A 1 -46.80 -8.26 3.11
N ALA A 2 -45.53 -8.67 3.20
CA ALA A 2 -44.46 -7.84 3.75
C ALA A 2 -43.56 -7.47 2.58
N SER A 3 -43.45 -6.17 2.27
CA SER A 3 -42.63 -5.63 1.22
C SER A 3 -41.14 -5.72 1.62
N SER A 4 -40.40 -6.54 0.89
CA SER A 4 -38.95 -6.56 0.94
C SER A 4 -38.41 -5.29 0.29
N GLY A 5 -37.85 -4.37 1.08
CA GLY A 5 -37.10 -3.23 0.58
C GLY A 5 -35.81 -3.70 -0.14
N PRO A 6 -35.28 -2.89 -1.07
CA PRO A 6 -34.04 -3.22 -1.77
C PRO A 6 -32.87 -3.38 -0.82
N PRO A 7 -31.86 -4.20 -1.15
CA PRO A 7 -30.69 -4.37 -0.31
C PRO A 7 -29.98 -3.04 -0.12
N THR A 8 -29.78 -2.67 1.13
CA THR A 8 -28.99 -1.49 1.51
C THR A 8 -27.56 -1.69 1.01
N LEU A 9 -27.11 -0.79 0.16
CA LEU A 9 -25.70 -0.64 -0.21
C LEU A 9 -24.84 -0.56 1.07
N PRO A 10 -23.64 -1.18 1.07
CA PRO A 10 -22.76 -1.10 2.20
C PRO A 10 -22.47 0.36 2.55
N SER A 11 -22.51 0.66 3.85
CA SER A 11 -22.22 1.96 4.45
C SER A 11 -20.95 2.57 3.85
N PRO A 12 -20.91 3.88 3.56
CA PRO A 12 -19.72 4.52 3.04
C PRO A 12 -18.57 4.30 4.02
N ALA A 13 -17.47 3.80 3.46
CA ALA A 13 -16.20 3.59 4.14
C ALA A 13 -15.85 4.74 5.08
N SER A 14 -15.23 4.37 6.21
CA SER A 14 -14.60 5.23 7.22
C SER A 14 -14.20 6.60 6.69
N ASP A 15 -14.58 7.64 7.41
CA ASP A 15 -14.30 9.06 7.12
C ASP A 15 -12.88 9.23 6.52
N PRO A 16 -12.73 9.67 5.27
CA PRO A 16 -11.43 9.83 4.61
C PRO A 16 -10.46 10.75 5.37
N LEU A 17 -10.96 11.50 6.36
CA LEU A 17 -10.15 12.32 7.26
C LEU A 17 -9.37 11.53 8.32
N SER A 18 -9.67 10.25 8.55
CA SER A 18 -9.05 9.42 9.58
C SER A 18 -7.93 8.51 9.06
N SER A 19 -7.71 8.41 7.75
CA SER A 19 -6.71 7.49 7.17
C SER A 19 -5.28 7.82 7.62
N LEU A 20 -4.42 6.78 7.71
CA LEU A 20 -3.00 6.92 8.07
C LEU A 20 -2.28 7.90 7.13
N LYS A 21 -2.50 7.76 5.81
CA LYS A 21 -1.93 8.65 4.79
C LYS A 21 -2.30 10.11 5.05
N ARG A 22 -3.56 10.39 5.38
CA ARG A 22 -4.03 11.75 5.67
C ARG A 22 -3.42 12.32 6.96
N LYS A 23 -3.27 11.49 7.99
CA LYS A 23 -2.62 11.88 9.25
C LYS A 23 -1.14 12.21 9.01
N GLN A 24 -0.42 11.40 8.23
CA GLN A 24 0.97 11.65 7.86
C GLN A 24 1.10 12.95 7.03
N LEU A 25 0.23 13.14 6.02
CA LEU A 25 0.17 14.36 5.22
C LEU A 25 -0.05 15.61 6.08
N ASN A 26 -0.92 15.53 7.09
CA ASN A 26 -1.15 16.64 8.02
C ASN A 26 0.10 16.97 8.85
N SER A 27 0.86 15.96 9.25
CA SER A 27 2.12 16.16 9.99
C SER A 27 3.20 16.81 9.10
N VAL A 28 3.36 16.34 7.87
CA VAL A 28 4.25 16.96 6.88
C VAL A 28 3.81 18.40 6.55
N THR A 29 2.52 18.65 6.42
CA THR A 29 1.99 20.00 6.15
C THR A 29 2.29 20.96 7.30
N ARG A 30 2.17 20.51 8.56
CA ARG A 30 2.55 21.31 9.73
C ARG A 30 4.05 21.60 9.77
N MET A 31 4.88 20.63 9.45
CA MET A 31 6.32 20.81 9.32
C MET A 31 6.64 21.87 8.26
N LEU A 32 6.02 21.81 7.08
CA LEU A 32 6.20 22.80 6.02
C LEU A 32 5.64 24.19 6.38
N ALA A 33 4.70 24.26 7.31
CA ALA A 33 4.24 25.52 7.90
C ALA A 33 5.15 26.04 9.02
N LEU A 34 6.42 25.58 9.09
CA LEU A 34 7.42 25.93 10.10
C LEU A 34 6.95 25.60 11.53
N ASN A 35 6.13 24.56 11.66
CA ASN A 35 5.51 24.10 12.90
C ASN A 35 4.70 25.16 13.64
N ASN A 36 4.25 26.22 12.93
CA ASN A 36 3.39 27.34 13.38
C ASN A 36 3.52 27.62 14.89
N VAL A 37 4.72 27.86 15.36
CA VAL A 37 4.94 28.50 16.66
C VAL A 37 4.57 29.96 16.38
N ALA A 38 3.34 30.33 16.69
CA ALA A 38 2.93 31.72 16.69
C ALA A 38 3.98 32.49 17.51
N SER A 39 4.86 33.20 16.82
CA SER A 39 5.80 34.12 17.44
C SER A 39 4.95 35.18 18.12
N LYS A 40 4.71 35.04 19.41
CA LYS A 40 4.50 36.22 20.24
C LYS A 40 5.81 37.00 20.17
N SER A 41 5.88 37.93 19.22
CA SER A 41 6.90 38.95 19.25
C SER A 41 6.79 39.66 20.61
N PRO A 42 7.90 39.78 21.40
CA PRO A 42 7.91 40.62 22.59
C PRO A 42 7.96 42.08 22.12
N GLY A 43 6.82 42.74 22.06
CA GLY A 43 6.78 44.15 21.73
C GLY A 43 5.48 44.64 21.10
N SER A 44 4.36 44.48 21.81
CA SER A 44 3.20 45.30 21.60
C SER A 44 2.46 45.48 22.93
N THR A 45 2.83 46.54 23.63
CA THR A 45 2.06 47.09 24.74
C THR A 45 0.75 47.67 24.22
N ALA A 46 -0.35 47.01 24.46
CA ALA A 46 -1.67 47.61 24.45
C ALA A 46 -2.39 47.17 25.72
N ASN A 47 -2.51 48.14 26.62
CA ASN A 47 -3.39 48.07 27.79
C ASN A 47 -4.82 47.75 27.38
N THR A 48 -5.42 46.79 28.01
CA THR A 48 -6.71 46.96 28.71
C THR A 48 -7.05 45.71 29.54
N SER A 49 -7.46 46.02 30.74
CA SER A 49 -7.97 45.22 31.82
C SER A 49 -9.10 44.24 31.46
N THR A 50 -9.05 43.10 32.00
CA THR A 50 -10.03 42.38 32.86
C THR A 50 -9.90 40.88 32.62
N GLY A 51 -9.87 40.16 33.72
CA GLY A 51 -9.58 38.76 33.87
C GLY A 51 -10.45 37.81 33.06
N ALA A 52 -9.83 36.73 32.69
CA ALA A 52 -10.38 35.38 32.64
C ALA A 52 -9.35 34.45 31.99
N GLU A 53 -9.03 33.41 32.71
CA GLU A 53 -8.73 32.04 32.31
C GLU A 53 -7.83 31.83 31.04
N ALA A 54 -6.70 31.20 31.30
CA ALA A 54 -5.82 30.62 30.29
C ALA A 54 -6.60 29.62 29.43
N SER A 55 -7.05 30.07 28.25
CA SER A 55 -7.67 29.22 27.25
C SER A 55 -6.62 28.33 26.61
N SER A 56 -6.75 27.04 26.89
CA SER A 56 -6.11 25.94 26.17
C SER A 56 -6.21 26.12 24.67
N VAL A 57 -5.08 26.07 23.98
CA VAL A 57 -5.01 26.10 22.50
C VAL A 57 -5.79 24.93 21.94
N ASP A 58 -6.92 25.22 21.32
CA ASP A 58 -7.83 24.26 20.72
C ASP A 58 -7.23 23.66 19.43
N ILE A 59 -6.70 22.44 19.50
CA ILE A 59 -6.19 21.64 18.39
C ILE A 59 -7.34 20.97 17.56
N GLY A 60 -8.62 21.16 17.91
CA GLY A 60 -9.83 20.51 17.37
C GLY A 60 -10.45 21.16 16.14
N SER A 61 -10.01 22.37 15.79
CA SER A 61 -10.65 23.15 14.73
C SER A 61 -9.97 23.09 13.37
N TYR A 62 -9.30 21.99 13.03
CA TYR A 62 -8.59 21.84 11.74
C TYR A 62 -9.45 21.29 10.59
N ASN A 63 -10.76 21.25 10.75
CA ASN A 63 -11.68 20.84 9.68
C ASN A 63 -12.19 21.97 8.79
N MET A 64 -11.70 23.19 8.97
CA MET A 64 -11.92 24.25 8.00
C MET A 64 -10.56 24.72 7.46
N LEU A 65 -10.35 24.56 6.16
CA LEU A 65 -9.43 25.41 5.43
C LEU A 65 -9.69 26.86 5.89
N PRO A 66 -8.68 27.62 6.37
CA PRO A 66 -8.92 28.98 6.77
C PRO A 66 -9.44 29.73 5.55
N ARG A 67 -10.71 30.15 5.59
CA ARG A 67 -11.31 31.13 4.66
C ARG A 67 -10.88 32.56 5.03
N GLY A 68 -9.62 32.73 5.43
CA GLY A 68 -8.99 34.02 5.51
C GLY A 68 -8.03 34.16 4.33
N PRO A 69 -7.63 35.40 3.95
CA PRO A 69 -6.56 35.57 2.99
C PRO A 69 -5.37 34.75 3.50
N PRO A 70 -4.70 33.94 2.63
CA PRO A 70 -3.63 33.07 3.05
C PRO A 70 -2.62 33.93 3.79
N ALA A 71 -2.36 33.62 5.06
CA ALA A 71 -1.22 34.16 5.77
C ALA A 71 -0.04 33.98 4.82
N GLN A 72 0.61 35.08 4.43
CA GLN A 72 1.61 35.14 3.36
C GLN A 72 2.47 33.88 3.44
N ASN A 73 2.34 32.97 2.45
CA ASN A 73 3.10 31.74 2.39
C ASN A 73 4.57 32.14 2.32
N GLN A 74 5.23 32.15 3.46
CA GLN A 74 6.64 32.53 3.52
C GLN A 74 7.39 31.55 2.62
N TRP A 75 8.09 32.07 1.64
CA TRP A 75 8.92 31.28 0.75
C TRP A 75 9.97 30.54 1.55
N LYS A 76 10.18 29.29 1.23
CA LYS A 76 11.11 28.40 1.91
C LYS A 76 11.70 27.38 0.95
N ILE A 77 12.84 26.85 1.33
CA ILE A 77 13.51 25.76 0.64
C ILE A 77 13.32 24.51 1.46
N LEU A 78 12.97 23.40 0.82
CA LEU A 78 12.91 22.08 1.44
C LEU A 78 14.17 21.29 1.12
N ILE A 79 14.90 20.87 2.14
CA ILE A 79 16.11 20.04 2.02
C ILE A 79 15.84 18.71 2.69
N TYR A 80 16.01 17.61 1.96
CA TYR A 80 15.78 16.27 2.45
C TYR A 80 16.87 15.29 2.00
N ASP A 81 17.07 14.22 2.75
CA ASP A 81 17.84 13.06 2.31
C ASP A 81 17.01 12.10 1.46
N LYS A 82 17.63 11.01 0.99
CA LYS A 82 16.97 10.02 0.12
C LYS A 82 15.80 9.32 0.82
N THR A 83 15.94 9.02 2.11
CA THR A 83 14.89 8.37 2.92
C THR A 83 13.68 9.29 3.06
N CYS A 84 13.89 10.53 3.47
CA CYS A 84 12.82 11.51 3.65
C CYS A 84 12.16 11.94 2.34
N ARG A 85 12.90 11.94 1.23
CA ARG A 85 12.33 12.09 -0.11
C ARG A 85 11.30 10.99 -0.40
N SER A 86 11.60 9.75 -0.05
CA SER A 86 10.68 8.62 -0.25
C SER A 86 9.40 8.76 0.58
N ILE A 87 9.46 9.40 1.76
CA ILE A 87 8.31 9.69 2.61
C ILE A 87 7.41 10.77 1.99
N ILE A 88 8.00 11.84 1.45
CA ILE A 88 7.24 12.97 0.90
C ILE A 88 6.63 12.65 -0.47
N SER A 89 7.35 11.91 -1.31
CA SER A 89 7.00 11.67 -2.71
C SER A 89 5.58 11.11 -2.94
N PRO A 90 5.08 10.14 -2.15
CA PRO A 90 3.70 9.65 -2.30
C PRO A 90 2.63 10.57 -1.70
N LEU A 91 3.03 11.57 -0.89
CA LEU A 91 2.11 12.43 -0.14
C LEU A 91 1.83 13.76 -0.84
N LEU A 92 2.83 14.32 -1.52
CA LEU A 92 2.78 15.67 -2.06
C LEU A 92 3.40 15.72 -3.46
N SER A 93 2.64 16.24 -4.41
CA SER A 93 3.14 16.60 -5.73
C SER A 93 3.99 17.88 -5.68
N VAL A 94 4.76 18.14 -6.73
CA VAL A 94 5.53 19.40 -6.85
C VAL A 94 4.61 20.62 -6.81
N SER A 95 3.41 20.51 -7.39
CA SER A 95 2.40 21.58 -7.35
C SER A 95 1.88 21.82 -5.93
N ASP A 96 1.75 20.76 -5.12
CA ASP A 96 1.33 20.87 -3.72
C ASP A 96 2.41 21.52 -2.85
N LEU A 97 3.67 21.18 -3.08
CA LEU A 97 4.80 21.83 -2.42
C LEU A 97 4.84 23.34 -2.73
N ARG A 98 4.67 23.72 -4.01
CA ARG A 98 4.62 25.14 -4.42
C ARG A 98 3.45 25.89 -3.78
N ARG A 99 2.26 25.30 -3.72
CA ARG A 99 1.09 25.89 -3.04
C ARG A 99 1.35 26.14 -1.54
N ARG A 100 2.26 25.37 -0.91
CA ARG A 100 2.67 25.53 0.49
C ARG A 100 3.88 26.46 0.67
N GLY A 101 4.30 27.15 -0.38
CA GLY A 101 5.40 28.12 -0.34
C GLY A 101 6.79 27.49 -0.47
N VAL A 102 6.90 26.20 -0.83
CA VAL A 102 8.20 25.59 -1.14
C VAL A 102 8.60 25.97 -2.56
N THR A 103 9.60 26.83 -2.68
CA THR A 103 10.09 27.31 -3.97
C THR A 103 11.07 26.35 -4.62
N LEU A 104 11.94 25.77 -3.80
CA LEU A 104 12.93 24.76 -4.20
C LEU A 104 12.89 23.57 -3.25
N HIS A 105 13.14 22.40 -3.80
CA HIS A 105 13.34 21.18 -3.03
C HIS A 105 14.63 20.51 -3.50
N LEU A 106 15.56 20.26 -2.59
CA LEU A 106 16.93 19.84 -2.87
C LEU A 106 17.30 18.61 -2.03
N LEU A 107 18.16 17.78 -2.58
CA LEU A 107 18.80 16.72 -1.80
C LEU A 107 19.90 17.29 -0.90
N LEU A 108 20.04 16.73 0.29
CA LEU A 108 21.03 17.16 1.27
C LEU A 108 22.47 16.95 0.76
N ASP A 109 22.71 15.88 0.01
CA ASP A 109 24.00 15.47 -0.56
C ASP A 109 24.32 16.13 -1.92
N SER A 110 23.44 17.01 -2.43
CA SER A 110 23.70 17.75 -3.68
C SER A 110 24.49 19.04 -3.45
N GLU A 111 25.18 19.52 -4.48
CA GLU A 111 25.74 20.88 -4.48
C GLU A 111 24.61 21.91 -4.43
N ARG A 112 24.74 22.92 -3.55
CA ARG A 112 23.69 23.89 -3.30
C ARG A 112 24.26 25.32 -3.29
N GLU A 113 23.62 26.18 -4.04
CA GLU A 113 23.95 27.59 -4.08
C GLU A 113 23.39 28.32 -2.84
N PRO A 114 24.08 29.34 -2.31
CA PRO A 114 23.62 30.12 -1.18
C PRO A 114 22.41 30.99 -1.54
N ILE A 115 21.37 30.94 -0.70
CA ILE A 115 20.17 31.75 -0.81
C ILE A 115 19.87 32.37 0.58
N PRO A 116 20.63 33.37 1.01
CA PRO A 116 20.68 33.83 2.39
C PRO A 116 19.39 34.51 2.89
N ASP A 117 18.48 34.90 1.99
CA ASP A 117 17.24 35.58 2.33
C ASP A 117 16.06 34.64 2.61
N VAL A 118 16.19 33.34 2.29
CA VAL A 118 15.13 32.35 2.38
C VAL A 118 15.43 31.32 3.48
N PRO A 119 14.46 31.00 4.36
CA PRO A 119 14.65 29.93 5.36
C PRO A 119 14.64 28.55 4.70
N ALA A 120 15.43 27.62 5.26
CA ALA A 120 15.49 26.22 4.86
C ALA A 120 14.80 25.34 5.90
N VAL A 121 13.95 24.44 5.42
CA VAL A 121 13.33 23.34 6.18
C VAL A 121 14.12 22.07 5.85
N TYR A 122 14.85 21.56 6.81
CA TYR A 122 15.54 20.29 6.70
C TYR A 122 14.61 19.19 7.19
N PHE A 123 14.43 18.15 6.39
CA PHE A 123 13.72 16.93 6.77
C PHE A 123 14.62 15.73 6.47
N VAL A 124 15.26 15.18 7.52
CA VAL A 124 16.38 14.24 7.36
C VAL A 124 16.40 13.17 8.46
N GLU A 125 17.10 12.07 8.20
CA GLU A 125 17.46 11.09 9.25
C GLU A 125 18.46 11.69 10.22
N PRO A 126 18.37 11.38 11.54
CA PRO A 126 19.29 11.87 12.56
C PRO A 126 20.63 11.10 12.51
N THR A 127 21.40 11.26 11.44
CA THR A 127 22.71 10.63 11.25
C THR A 127 23.83 11.64 11.44
N ARG A 128 25.00 11.17 11.90
CA ARG A 128 26.20 12.01 12.04
C ARG A 128 26.59 12.71 10.74
N SER A 129 26.47 11.99 9.61
CA SER A 129 26.76 12.55 8.29
C SER A 129 25.84 13.72 7.95
N ASN A 130 24.51 13.53 8.11
CA ASN A 130 23.52 14.58 7.84
C ASN A 130 23.72 15.81 8.73
N LEU A 131 23.98 15.59 10.03
CA LEU A 131 24.25 16.67 10.99
C LEU A 131 25.51 17.45 10.64
N SER A 132 26.58 16.79 10.17
CA SER A 132 27.80 17.45 9.72
C SER A 132 27.55 18.35 8.52
N ILE A 133 26.80 17.91 7.53
CA ILE A 133 26.42 18.70 6.36
C ILE A 133 25.59 19.92 6.78
N ILE A 134 24.60 19.73 7.65
CA ILE A 134 23.76 20.83 8.15
C ILE A 134 24.58 21.85 8.92
N ALA A 135 25.54 21.43 9.76
CA ALA A 135 26.45 22.32 10.49
C ALA A 135 27.31 23.12 9.52
N GLN A 136 27.81 22.51 8.46
CA GLN A 136 28.56 23.18 7.40
C GLN A 136 27.70 24.22 6.66
N ASP A 137 26.44 23.91 6.32
CA ASP A 137 25.48 24.83 5.69
C ASP A 137 25.23 26.07 6.57
N CYS A 138 25.09 25.84 7.89
CA CYS A 138 24.92 26.92 8.86
C CYS A 138 26.19 27.79 8.95
N ALA A 139 27.38 27.16 8.96
CA ALA A 139 28.66 27.86 9.00
C ALA A 139 28.92 28.74 7.77
N LEU A 140 28.54 28.24 6.58
CA LEU A 140 28.64 28.97 5.32
C LEU A 140 27.52 30.03 5.16
N GLY A 141 26.49 30.01 6.01
CA GLY A 141 25.39 30.93 5.97
C GLY A 141 24.52 30.80 4.71
N LEU A 142 24.40 29.58 4.16
CA LEU A 142 23.71 29.33 2.90
C LEU A 142 22.26 29.83 2.91
N TYR A 143 21.61 29.81 4.06
CA TYR A 143 20.19 30.16 4.21
C TYR A 143 19.97 31.17 5.34
N LYS A 144 18.81 31.81 5.33
CA LYS A 144 18.42 32.78 6.37
C LYS A 144 18.39 32.13 7.76
N ALA A 145 17.72 30.99 7.86
CA ALA A 145 17.56 30.21 9.09
C ALA A 145 17.29 28.75 8.75
N ALA A 146 17.74 27.84 9.58
CA ALA A 146 17.57 26.39 9.46
C ALA A 146 16.49 25.88 10.43
N TYR A 147 15.44 25.27 9.90
CA TYR A 147 14.39 24.55 10.65
C TYR A 147 14.65 23.08 10.53
N LEU A 148 15.18 22.45 11.57
CA LEU A 148 15.61 21.07 11.55
C LEU A 148 14.47 20.15 11.98
N ASN A 149 14.12 19.21 11.13
CA ASN A 149 13.09 18.21 11.40
C ASN A 149 13.71 16.82 11.17
N PHE A 150 13.79 16.04 12.22
CA PHE A 150 14.31 14.68 12.15
C PHE A 150 13.16 13.68 12.04
N VAL A 151 13.33 12.69 11.17
CA VAL A 151 12.32 11.66 10.88
C VAL A 151 12.04 10.79 12.11
N THR A 152 13.09 10.55 12.94
CA THR A 152 13.00 9.89 14.25
C THR A 152 13.62 10.78 15.31
N ARG A 153 13.69 10.29 16.55
CA ARG A 153 14.33 11.01 17.65
C ARG A 153 15.84 11.21 17.37
N LEU A 154 16.29 12.44 17.56
CA LEU A 154 17.71 12.75 17.60
C LEU A 154 18.31 12.34 18.96
N ASP A 155 19.28 11.45 18.94
CA ASP A 155 19.97 11.02 20.15
C ASP A 155 20.75 12.18 20.78
N ARG A 156 20.78 12.19 22.12
CA ARG A 156 21.40 13.25 22.89
C ARG A 156 22.88 13.43 22.54
N SER A 157 23.64 12.36 22.34
CA SER A 157 25.02 12.38 21.94
C SER A 157 25.27 13.08 20.61
N LEU A 158 24.40 12.80 19.63
CA LEU A 158 24.43 13.45 18.31
C LEU A 158 23.99 14.92 18.37
N LEU A 159 23.03 15.23 19.22
CA LEU A 159 22.62 16.63 19.47
C LEU A 159 23.74 17.44 20.10
N GLU A 160 24.44 16.89 21.09
CA GLU A 160 25.58 17.53 21.74
C GLU A 160 26.76 17.72 20.76
N GLU A 161 27.02 16.74 19.90
CA GLU A 161 28.05 16.83 18.84
C GLU A 161 27.70 17.95 17.84
N PHE A 162 26.44 17.96 17.36
CA PHE A 162 25.92 19.00 16.46
C PHE A 162 26.03 20.38 17.09
N ALA A 163 25.56 20.53 18.32
CA ALA A 163 25.65 21.80 19.06
C ALA A 163 27.10 22.31 19.15
N ARG A 164 28.06 21.40 19.41
CA ARG A 164 29.49 21.77 19.45
C ARG A 164 29.98 22.30 18.11
N LEU A 165 29.61 21.64 16.99
CA LEU A 165 30.01 22.09 15.65
C LEU A 165 29.45 23.48 15.33
N VAL A 166 28.17 23.71 15.65
CA VAL A 166 27.50 24.99 15.39
C VAL A 166 28.05 26.12 16.27
N VAL A 167 28.41 25.82 17.53
CA VAL A 167 29.08 26.80 18.42
C VAL A 167 30.48 27.13 17.92
N GLN A 168 31.26 26.12 17.52
CA GLN A 168 32.62 26.31 17.00
C GLN A 168 32.66 27.18 15.73
N SER A 169 31.64 27.04 14.86
CA SER A 169 31.49 27.84 13.65
C SER A 169 30.80 29.20 13.87
N ASN A 170 30.46 29.56 15.11
CA ASN A 170 29.68 30.78 15.45
C ASN A 170 28.39 30.94 14.64
N SER A 171 27.69 29.84 14.36
CA SER A 171 26.50 29.81 13.52
C SER A 171 25.21 29.42 14.29
N VAL A 172 25.23 29.52 15.63
CA VAL A 172 24.07 29.15 16.49
C VAL A 172 22.82 29.91 16.10
N GLU A 173 22.92 31.18 15.76
CA GLU A 173 21.79 32.02 15.35
C GLU A 173 21.09 31.55 14.06
N LYS A 174 21.77 30.72 13.25
CA LYS A 174 21.19 30.14 12.04
C LYS A 174 20.23 29.01 12.34
N VAL A 175 20.33 28.32 13.48
CA VAL A 175 19.44 27.23 13.87
C VAL A 175 18.22 27.82 14.58
N ALA A 176 17.09 27.85 13.86
CA ALA A 176 15.85 28.41 14.38
C ALA A 176 15.10 27.45 15.33
N LEU A 177 14.92 26.20 14.90
CA LEU A 177 14.14 25.20 15.63
C LEU A 177 14.63 23.78 15.31
N VAL A 178 14.48 22.86 16.28
CA VAL A 178 14.81 21.45 16.15
C VAL A 178 13.62 20.62 16.61
N PHE A 179 13.16 19.66 15.77
CA PHE A 179 12.00 18.82 16.04
C PHE A 179 12.24 17.35 15.70
N ASP A 180 11.76 16.47 16.55
CA ASP A 180 11.57 15.05 16.26
C ASP A 180 10.15 14.85 15.72
N GLN A 181 10.03 14.43 14.45
CA GLN A 181 8.71 14.35 13.76
C GLN A 181 8.00 13.01 13.93
N TYR A 182 8.73 11.92 14.18
CA TYR A 182 8.20 10.54 14.22
C TYR A 182 7.43 10.20 12.95
N LEU A 183 8.12 10.25 11.79
CA LEU A 183 7.55 9.98 10.47
C LEU A 183 8.36 8.92 9.68
N ASP A 184 9.10 8.05 10.35
CA ASP A 184 9.97 7.02 9.73
C ASP A 184 9.16 5.86 9.13
N TYR A 185 8.31 6.16 8.17
CA TYR A 185 7.59 5.21 7.34
C TYR A 185 7.05 5.90 6.08
N VAL A 186 6.83 5.13 5.03
CA VAL A 186 6.28 5.60 3.75
C VAL A 186 4.84 5.12 3.62
N CYS A 187 3.89 6.03 3.61
CA CYS A 187 2.48 5.71 3.40
C CYS A 187 2.15 5.79 1.90
N LEU A 188 1.92 4.65 1.28
CA LEU A 188 1.62 4.55 -0.15
C LEU A 188 0.14 4.81 -0.42
N GLU A 189 -0.73 4.25 0.43
CA GLU A 189 -2.17 4.37 0.33
C GLU A 189 -2.81 4.69 1.69
N ARG A 190 -4.13 4.87 1.72
CA ARG A 190 -4.87 5.21 2.95
C ARG A 190 -4.56 4.27 4.12
N ASN A 191 -4.35 2.99 3.82
CA ASN A 191 -4.17 1.90 4.76
C ASN A 191 -3.03 0.95 4.38
N LEU A 192 -2.06 1.45 3.61
CA LEU A 192 -0.85 0.73 3.22
C LEU A 192 0.38 1.57 3.53
N PHE A 193 1.31 1.00 4.30
CA PHE A 193 2.61 1.63 4.54
C PHE A 193 3.76 0.62 4.47
N THR A 194 4.95 1.14 4.22
CA THR A 194 6.20 0.38 4.28
C THR A 194 7.25 1.17 5.06
N LEU A 195 8.17 0.47 5.70
CA LEU A 195 9.34 1.10 6.34
C LEU A 195 10.46 1.36 5.33
N ASN A 196 10.30 0.89 4.08
CA ASN A 196 11.28 1.06 3.00
C ASN A 196 12.69 0.54 3.35
N LYS A 197 12.78 -0.55 4.12
CA LYS A 197 14.03 -1.22 4.52
C LYS A 197 14.33 -2.34 3.53
N THR A 198 15.12 -2.05 2.51
CA THR A 198 15.44 -2.97 1.40
C THR A 198 16.22 -4.20 1.85
N ASN A 199 16.02 -5.33 1.15
CA ASN A 199 16.64 -6.63 1.44
C ASN A 199 16.37 -7.12 2.87
N SER A 200 15.20 -6.82 3.41
CA SER A 200 14.84 -7.14 4.78
C SER A 200 14.84 -8.65 5.05
N TYR A 201 14.38 -9.46 4.08
CA TYR A 201 14.38 -10.92 4.25
C TYR A 201 15.81 -11.48 4.38
N VAL A 202 16.73 -10.98 3.54
CA VAL A 202 18.14 -11.38 3.59
C VAL A 202 18.75 -11.02 4.93
N LEU A 203 18.56 -9.79 5.39
CA LEU A 203 19.11 -9.30 6.65
C LEU A 203 18.70 -10.17 7.86
N TYR A 204 17.44 -10.69 7.85
CA TYR A 204 16.90 -11.48 8.95
C TYR A 204 17.24 -12.98 8.87
N ASN A 205 17.59 -13.49 7.69
CA ASN A 205 17.76 -14.93 7.45
C ASN A 205 19.20 -15.31 7.03
N ASP A 206 20.10 -14.34 6.78
CA ASP A 206 21.49 -14.62 6.45
C ASP A 206 22.24 -15.05 7.72
N PRO A 207 22.79 -16.28 7.77
CA PRO A 207 23.56 -16.76 8.92
C PRO A 207 24.85 -15.96 9.19
N THR A 208 25.31 -15.15 8.23
CA THR A 208 26.48 -14.28 8.39
C THR A 208 26.15 -12.94 9.06
N THR A 209 24.88 -12.62 9.20
CA THR A 209 24.42 -11.40 9.88
C THR A 209 24.81 -11.44 11.36
N THR A 210 25.56 -10.43 11.81
CA THR A 210 25.99 -10.36 13.20
C THR A 210 24.82 -9.98 14.12
N GLU A 211 24.89 -10.40 15.39
CA GLU A 211 23.89 -10.06 16.41
C GLU A 211 23.65 -8.54 16.50
N HIS A 212 24.72 -7.75 16.46
CA HIS A 212 24.62 -6.29 16.48
C HIS A 212 23.84 -5.72 15.26
N MET A 213 24.05 -6.26 14.06
CA MET A 213 23.31 -5.86 12.87
C MET A 213 21.82 -6.24 13.00
N MET A 214 21.55 -7.43 13.53
CA MET A 214 20.18 -7.88 13.79
C MET A 214 19.49 -6.99 14.82
N GLU A 215 20.13 -6.70 15.95
CA GLU A 215 19.60 -5.81 16.97
C GLU A 215 19.31 -4.40 16.44
N ARG A 216 20.21 -3.89 15.60
CA ARG A 216 20.04 -2.60 14.94
C ARG A 216 18.83 -2.60 14.01
N ALA A 217 18.69 -3.64 13.18
CA ALA A 217 17.55 -3.79 12.28
C ALA A 217 16.23 -3.87 13.05
N MET A 218 16.17 -4.63 14.16
CA MET A 218 14.97 -4.71 15.00
C MET A 218 14.65 -3.37 15.66
N LEU A 219 15.67 -2.58 16.02
CA LEU A 219 15.47 -1.24 16.57
C LEU A 219 14.90 -0.29 15.50
N ASP A 220 15.40 -0.36 14.28
CA ASP A 220 14.93 0.47 13.17
C ASP A 220 13.48 0.15 12.83
N VAL A 221 13.09 -1.14 12.83
CA VAL A 221 11.67 -1.54 12.67
C VAL A 221 10.81 -0.98 13.82
N ALA A 222 11.28 -1.09 15.07
CA ALA A 222 10.55 -0.57 16.22
C ALA A 222 10.39 0.97 16.16
N ASN A 223 11.39 1.72 15.68
CA ASN A 223 11.30 3.16 15.44
C ASN A 223 10.24 3.51 14.38
N GLY A 224 10.19 2.76 13.28
CA GLY A 224 9.16 2.93 12.25
C GLY A 224 7.76 2.68 12.81
N LEU A 225 7.56 1.58 13.54
CA LEU A 225 6.28 1.28 14.18
C LEU A 225 5.88 2.30 15.25
N LEU A 226 6.83 2.82 16.02
CA LEU A 226 6.57 3.93 16.95
C LEU A 226 6.08 5.18 16.21
N SER A 227 6.66 5.46 15.03
CA SER A 227 6.24 6.57 14.17
C SER A 227 4.79 6.39 13.68
N VAL A 228 4.41 5.17 13.29
CA VAL A 228 3.03 4.83 12.90
C VAL A 228 2.07 5.02 14.08
N ILE A 229 2.39 4.47 15.26
CA ILE A 229 1.56 4.60 16.48
C ILE A 229 1.43 6.07 16.87
N SER A 230 2.51 6.84 16.82
CA SER A 230 2.52 8.28 17.09
C SER A 230 1.58 9.04 16.15
N THR A 231 1.56 8.66 14.87
CA THR A 231 0.67 9.26 13.86
C THR A 231 -0.79 8.85 14.08
N ILE A 232 -1.06 7.60 14.42
CA ILE A 232 -2.42 7.13 14.80
C ILE A 232 -2.90 7.90 16.03
N GLY A 233 -2.01 8.16 16.97
CA GLY A 233 -2.29 8.96 18.18
C GLY A 233 -2.98 8.16 19.30
N GLN A 234 -3.06 6.84 19.18
CA GLN A 234 -3.64 5.95 20.19
C GLN A 234 -2.70 4.79 20.49
N LEU A 235 -2.60 4.40 21.76
CA LEU A 235 -1.80 3.25 22.18
C LEU A 235 -2.53 1.94 21.83
N PRO A 236 -1.99 1.10 20.92
CA PRO A 236 -2.58 -0.18 20.59
C PRO A 236 -2.33 -1.23 21.68
N VAL A 237 -3.12 -2.30 21.65
CA VAL A 237 -2.72 -3.59 22.19
C VAL A 237 -1.79 -4.23 21.15
N ILE A 238 -0.68 -4.80 21.59
CA ILE A 238 0.29 -5.44 20.70
C ILE A 238 0.19 -6.96 20.84
N ARG A 239 -0.06 -7.64 19.72
CA ARG A 239 -0.01 -9.08 19.61
C ARG A 239 1.16 -9.46 18.71
N CYS A 240 1.99 -10.39 19.12
CA CYS A 240 3.12 -10.84 18.31
C CYS A 240 3.37 -12.33 18.51
N ALA A 241 3.90 -13.00 17.48
CA ALA A 241 4.36 -14.37 17.61
C ALA A 241 5.44 -14.45 18.69
N LYS A 242 5.44 -15.55 19.47
CA LYS A 242 6.46 -15.83 20.49
C LYS A 242 7.78 -16.20 19.83
N GLY A 243 8.86 -15.68 20.35
CA GLY A 243 10.21 -15.92 19.84
C GLY A 243 10.55 -15.10 18.59
N GLY A 244 11.82 -15.11 18.21
CA GLY A 244 12.30 -14.50 16.97
C GLY A 244 12.11 -12.98 16.88
N ALA A 245 12.09 -12.50 15.65
CA ALA A 245 12.01 -11.08 15.31
C ALA A 245 10.72 -10.38 15.80
N PRO A 246 9.52 -10.98 15.72
CA PRO A 246 8.29 -10.31 16.18
C PRO A 246 8.32 -9.95 17.66
N GLU A 247 8.75 -10.86 18.51
CA GLU A 247 8.85 -10.60 19.95
C GLU A 247 9.94 -9.57 20.26
N MET A 248 11.09 -9.66 19.61
CA MET A 248 12.18 -8.69 19.79
C MET A 248 11.72 -7.26 19.45
N VAL A 249 11.04 -7.07 18.32
CA VAL A 249 10.49 -5.79 17.89
C VAL A 249 9.41 -5.31 18.87
N ALA A 250 8.48 -6.18 19.25
CA ALA A 250 7.41 -5.83 20.16
C ALA A 250 7.93 -5.38 21.53
N ARG A 251 8.92 -6.08 22.11
CA ARG A 251 9.53 -5.71 23.40
C ARG A 251 10.34 -4.40 23.31
N LYS A 252 11.08 -4.18 22.20
CA LYS A 252 11.76 -2.89 21.95
C LYS A 252 10.74 -1.76 21.85
N LEU A 253 9.66 -1.96 21.10
CA LEU A 253 8.58 -0.99 20.92
C LEU A 253 7.89 -0.66 22.25
N MET A 254 7.58 -1.67 23.06
CA MET A 254 7.01 -1.50 24.41
C MET A 254 7.93 -0.63 25.29
N LYS A 255 9.22 -0.91 25.30
CA LYS A 255 10.21 -0.10 26.03
C LYS A 255 10.22 1.35 25.54
N MET A 256 10.24 1.56 24.23
CA MET A 256 10.25 2.90 23.63
C MET A 256 8.99 3.70 23.96
N ILE A 257 7.82 3.05 24.01
CA ILE A 257 6.55 3.66 24.42
C ILE A 257 6.61 4.04 25.90
N SER A 258 7.11 3.14 26.76
CA SER A 258 7.25 3.36 28.19
C SER A 258 8.19 4.51 28.54
N ASP A 259 9.31 4.61 27.81
CA ASP A 259 10.31 5.67 27.98
C ASP A 259 9.81 7.05 27.51
N ARG A 260 8.70 7.12 26.79
CA ARG A 260 8.19 8.34 26.11
C ARG A 260 6.70 8.59 26.27
N PRO A 261 6.14 8.63 27.48
CA PRO A 261 4.70 8.80 27.71
C PRO A 261 4.17 10.10 27.12
N MET A 262 5.00 11.15 27.06
CA MET A 262 4.61 12.48 26.57
C MET A 262 4.17 12.51 25.09
N ILE A 263 4.59 11.54 24.27
CA ILE A 263 4.15 11.46 22.87
C ILE A 263 2.64 11.24 22.80
N PHE A 264 2.09 10.49 23.75
CA PHE A 264 0.69 10.07 23.76
C PHE A 264 -0.19 10.87 24.73
N ASP A 265 0.38 11.61 25.68
CA ASP A 265 -0.39 12.43 26.64
C ASP A 265 -1.07 13.64 26.01
N ARG A 266 -0.57 14.11 24.88
CA ARG A 266 -1.17 15.23 24.10
C ARG A 266 -2.60 14.96 23.65
N HIS A 267 -3.01 13.71 23.62
CA HIS A 267 -4.36 13.30 23.21
C HIS A 267 -5.36 13.13 24.36
N LYS A 268 -4.90 13.07 25.63
CA LYS A 268 -5.78 12.89 26.80
C LYS A 268 -6.63 14.12 27.13
N GLY A 269 -6.15 15.32 26.82
CA GLY A 269 -6.81 16.58 27.18
C GLY A 269 -8.00 17.00 26.33
N ARG A 270 -8.32 16.23 25.26
CA ARG A 270 -9.21 16.71 24.20
C ARG A 270 -10.52 15.99 24.03
N ALA A 271 -10.67 14.82 24.59
CA ALA A 271 -11.95 14.12 24.59
C ALA A 271 -12.78 14.62 25.78
N GLY A 272 -13.83 15.38 25.53
CA GLY A 272 -14.83 15.69 26.55
C GLY A 272 -15.30 14.39 27.23
N ALA A 273 -15.61 14.42 28.51
CA ALA A 273 -15.86 13.24 29.34
C ALA A 273 -16.86 12.20 28.76
N ALA A 274 -17.79 12.64 27.93
CA ALA A 274 -18.78 11.75 27.28
C ALA A 274 -18.20 11.01 26.04
N SER A 275 -17.25 11.61 25.27
CA SER A 275 -16.60 10.96 24.13
C SER A 275 -15.43 10.08 24.58
N ALA A 276 -14.83 10.38 25.73
CA ALA A 276 -13.77 9.59 26.33
C ALA A 276 -14.23 8.17 26.72
N SER A 277 -15.47 8.01 27.13
CA SER A 277 -16.05 6.70 27.48
C SER A 277 -16.22 5.79 26.26
N ALA A 278 -16.74 6.28 25.15
CA ALA A 278 -16.93 5.48 23.94
C ALA A 278 -15.62 5.21 23.17
N ALA A 279 -14.70 6.18 23.13
CA ALA A 279 -13.38 6.02 22.52
C ALA A 279 -12.42 5.15 23.35
N ALA A 280 -12.60 5.08 24.66
CA ALA A 280 -11.82 4.21 25.54
C ALA A 280 -12.14 2.72 25.33
N HIS A 281 -13.31 2.40 24.77
CA HIS A 281 -13.78 1.03 24.54
C HIS A 281 -13.29 0.42 23.21
N ARG A 282 -12.76 1.23 22.26
CA ARG A 282 -12.24 0.75 20.97
C ARG A 282 -10.76 1.08 20.85
N ARG A 283 -9.92 0.16 21.25
CA ARG A 283 -8.46 0.31 21.12
C ARG A 283 -7.98 -0.27 19.81
N PRO A 284 -6.95 0.35 19.16
CA PRO A 284 -6.28 -0.28 18.04
C PRO A 284 -5.60 -1.59 18.48
N LEU A 285 -5.59 -2.55 17.57
CA LEU A 285 -4.84 -3.79 17.72
C LEU A 285 -3.65 -3.74 16.74
N MET A 286 -2.43 -3.96 17.23
CA MET A 286 -1.25 -4.11 16.39
C MET A 286 -0.80 -5.57 16.42
N VAL A 287 -0.80 -6.20 15.25
CA VAL A 287 -0.36 -7.58 15.06
C VAL A 287 1.00 -7.56 14.36
N ILE A 288 2.02 -8.13 14.98
CA ILE A 288 3.38 -8.22 14.42
C ILE A 288 3.67 -9.68 14.08
N MET A 289 3.90 -9.94 12.79
CA MET A 289 4.10 -11.27 12.20
C MET A 289 5.47 -11.39 11.57
N ASP A 290 5.95 -12.62 11.41
CA ASP A 290 7.20 -12.95 10.72
C ASP A 290 6.91 -13.41 9.28
N ARG A 291 7.73 -12.96 8.33
CA ARG A 291 7.62 -13.41 6.94
C ARG A 291 7.82 -14.92 6.78
N ASN A 292 8.63 -15.53 7.63
CA ASN A 292 8.90 -16.97 7.58
C ASN A 292 7.66 -17.86 7.81
N THR A 293 6.56 -17.30 8.33
CA THR A 293 5.30 -18.03 8.49
C THR A 293 4.55 -18.25 7.18
N ASP A 294 4.77 -17.41 6.16
CA ASP A 294 4.16 -17.55 4.84
C ASP A 294 5.11 -17.07 3.74
N LEU A 295 5.77 -17.99 3.06
CA LEU A 295 6.64 -17.71 1.91
C LEU A 295 5.92 -17.94 0.56
N ILE A 296 4.68 -18.45 0.57
CA ILE A 296 3.89 -18.75 -0.63
C ILE A 296 3.29 -17.45 -1.18
N THR A 297 2.57 -16.70 -0.35
CA THR A 297 1.82 -15.53 -0.80
C THR A 297 2.65 -14.49 -1.57
N PRO A 298 3.90 -14.13 -1.21
CA PRO A 298 4.70 -13.20 -1.99
C PRO A 298 5.19 -13.73 -3.33
N VAL A 299 5.17 -15.06 -3.53
CA VAL A 299 5.68 -15.72 -4.74
C VAL A 299 4.56 -16.09 -5.71
N GLN A 300 3.39 -16.53 -5.19
CA GLN A 300 2.30 -17.01 -6.04
C GLN A 300 1.74 -15.92 -6.95
N HIS A 301 1.16 -16.33 -8.09
CA HIS A 301 0.42 -15.43 -8.97
C HIS A 301 -0.85 -14.93 -8.28
N THR A 302 -1.32 -13.76 -8.71
CA THR A 302 -2.46 -13.07 -8.11
C THR A 302 -3.57 -12.84 -9.13
N SER A 303 -4.79 -12.58 -8.66
CA SER A 303 -5.96 -12.32 -9.52
C SER A 303 -6.53 -10.92 -9.40
N THR A 304 -6.08 -10.12 -8.42
CA THR A 304 -6.62 -8.77 -8.20
C THR A 304 -5.91 -7.71 -9.04
N TYR A 305 -6.63 -6.67 -9.43
CA TYR A 305 -6.16 -5.67 -10.38
C TYR A 305 -4.84 -5.01 -9.93
N GLN A 306 -4.77 -4.50 -8.70
CA GLN A 306 -3.57 -3.84 -8.17
C GLN A 306 -2.38 -4.79 -8.06
N ALA A 307 -2.59 -5.99 -7.52
CA ALA A 307 -1.51 -6.93 -7.33
C ALA A 307 -0.98 -7.48 -8.67
N LEU A 308 -1.84 -7.62 -9.70
CA LEU A 308 -1.40 -7.94 -11.05
C LEU A 308 -0.57 -6.83 -11.70
N ILE A 309 -0.91 -5.56 -11.47
CA ILE A 309 -0.06 -4.44 -11.93
C ILE A 309 1.35 -4.60 -11.38
N ASP A 310 1.49 -4.90 -10.09
CA ASP A 310 2.79 -5.08 -9.43
C ASP A 310 3.54 -6.34 -9.90
N ASP A 311 2.82 -7.41 -10.23
CA ASP A 311 3.39 -8.67 -10.69
C ASP A 311 3.90 -8.59 -12.15
N VAL A 312 3.18 -7.93 -13.04
CA VAL A 312 3.45 -8.05 -14.49
C VAL A 312 3.96 -6.78 -15.15
N LEU A 313 3.88 -5.62 -14.49
CA LEU A 313 4.39 -4.34 -14.97
C LEU A 313 5.47 -3.80 -14.02
N THR A 314 6.21 -2.79 -14.47
CA THR A 314 7.13 -2.08 -13.56
C THR A 314 6.34 -1.14 -12.67
N HIS A 315 6.27 -1.47 -11.37
CA HIS A 315 5.54 -0.71 -10.37
C HIS A 315 6.47 -0.28 -9.24
N LYS A 316 6.57 1.03 -8.99
CA LYS A 316 7.42 1.59 -7.93
C LYS A 316 6.68 2.71 -7.18
N GLY A 317 6.40 2.47 -5.92
CA GLY A 317 5.59 3.38 -5.11
C GLY A 317 4.16 3.45 -5.66
N ASN A 318 3.77 4.61 -6.18
CA ASN A 318 2.48 4.82 -6.85
C ASN A 318 2.60 4.94 -8.39
N ARG A 319 3.77 4.65 -8.96
CA ARG A 319 4.05 4.85 -10.39
C ARG A 319 4.16 3.53 -11.14
N VAL A 320 3.41 3.44 -12.24
CA VAL A 320 3.40 2.31 -13.17
C VAL A 320 4.05 2.73 -14.48
N GLU A 321 4.98 1.92 -14.98
CA GLU A 321 5.69 2.12 -16.25
C GLU A 321 5.58 0.86 -17.10
N PHE A 322 5.25 1.04 -18.39
CA PHE A 322 5.19 -0.07 -19.35
C PHE A 322 5.33 0.42 -20.79
N GLU A 323 5.66 -0.50 -21.67
CA GLU A 323 5.72 -0.25 -23.11
C GLU A 323 4.39 -0.62 -23.78
N SER A 324 3.85 0.30 -24.57
CA SER A 324 2.67 0.10 -25.40
C SER A 324 3.07 0.06 -26.86
N LYS A 325 2.65 -0.99 -27.56
CA LYS A 325 2.82 -1.12 -29.00
C LYS A 325 1.60 -0.52 -29.70
N THR A 326 1.82 0.49 -30.52
CA THR A 326 0.79 1.12 -31.35
C THR A 326 1.15 0.89 -32.84
N GLU A 327 0.22 0.41 -33.64
CA GLU A 327 0.37 0.37 -35.09
C GLU A 327 0.02 1.75 -35.67
N ASP A 328 0.93 2.27 -36.46
CA ASP A 328 0.71 3.50 -37.20
C ASP A 328 -0.13 3.16 -38.48
N ALA A 329 -0.73 4.19 -39.09
CA ALA A 329 -1.56 4.05 -40.29
C ALA A 329 -0.84 3.36 -41.50
N ALA A 330 0.47 3.17 -41.39
CA ALA A 330 1.32 2.47 -42.37
C ALA A 330 1.66 1.01 -41.96
N GLY A 331 1.02 0.48 -40.90
CA GLY A 331 1.26 -0.88 -40.37
C GLY A 331 2.61 -1.06 -39.66
N ARG A 332 3.26 0.05 -39.26
CA ARG A 332 4.52 -0.02 -38.50
C ARG A 332 4.23 -0.03 -37.00
N VAL A 333 4.74 -1.04 -36.32
CA VAL A 333 4.63 -1.13 -34.84
C VAL A 333 5.60 -0.14 -34.21
N LYS A 334 5.07 0.89 -33.54
CA LYS A 334 5.85 1.84 -32.75
C LYS A 334 5.68 1.50 -31.27
N THR A 335 6.78 1.24 -30.60
CA THR A 335 6.81 1.06 -29.14
C THR A 335 6.94 2.41 -28.47
N MET A 336 6.01 2.73 -27.55
CA MET A 336 6.03 3.95 -26.74
C MET A 336 6.02 3.58 -25.27
N GLY A 337 6.97 4.11 -24.51
CA GLY A 337 6.95 4.03 -23.06
C GLY A 337 5.82 4.89 -22.49
N LYS A 338 4.95 4.29 -21.68
CA LYS A 338 3.89 4.98 -20.93
C LYS A 338 4.22 4.96 -19.45
N ARG A 339 3.89 6.06 -18.78
CA ARG A 339 4.10 6.25 -17.35
C ARG A 339 2.87 6.90 -16.74
N PHE A 340 2.32 6.30 -15.68
CA PHE A 340 1.15 6.79 -14.97
C PHE A 340 1.37 6.72 -13.48
N ASP A 341 0.84 7.72 -12.78
CA ASP A 341 0.80 7.72 -11.31
C ASP A 341 -0.61 7.27 -10.87
N LEU A 342 -0.68 6.26 -10.00
CA LEU A 342 -1.92 5.71 -9.44
C LEU A 342 -2.10 6.23 -8.01
N ASP A 343 -3.13 7.02 -7.78
CA ASP A 343 -3.50 7.48 -6.43
C ASP A 343 -4.98 7.23 -6.18
N ALA A 344 -5.27 6.33 -5.24
CA ALA A 344 -6.63 5.98 -4.85
C ALA A 344 -7.41 7.15 -4.21
N ASP A 345 -6.73 8.22 -3.78
CA ASP A 345 -7.38 9.42 -3.25
C ASP A 345 -7.86 10.37 -4.34
N GLU A 346 -7.18 10.39 -5.49
CA GLU A 346 -7.50 11.25 -6.63
C GLU A 346 -8.28 10.53 -7.74
N ASP A 347 -8.16 9.19 -7.80
CA ASP A 347 -8.81 8.36 -8.82
C ASP A 347 -9.95 7.50 -8.24
N PRO A 348 -11.20 7.87 -8.46
CA PRO A 348 -12.37 7.13 -7.95
C PRO A 348 -12.56 5.75 -8.58
N PHE A 349 -12.07 5.50 -9.80
CA PHE A 349 -12.11 4.16 -10.40
C PHE A 349 -11.12 3.25 -9.70
N TYR A 350 -9.87 3.68 -9.60
CA TYR A 350 -8.84 2.93 -8.92
C TYR A 350 -9.20 2.66 -7.46
N SER A 351 -9.71 3.66 -6.75
CA SER A 351 -10.15 3.53 -5.35
C SER A 351 -11.18 2.42 -5.15
N ARG A 352 -12.13 2.25 -6.09
CA ARG A 352 -13.21 1.25 -5.98
C ARG A 352 -12.81 -0.14 -6.46
N HIS A 353 -11.99 -0.23 -7.51
CA HIS A 353 -11.78 -1.47 -8.25
C HIS A 353 -10.39 -2.09 -8.09
N LYS A 354 -9.45 -1.46 -7.38
CA LYS A 354 -8.07 -1.95 -7.24
C LYS A 354 -7.99 -3.34 -6.59
N PHE A 355 -8.90 -3.68 -5.71
CA PHE A 355 -8.95 -4.98 -5.03
C PHE A 355 -9.86 -6.01 -5.74
N ASN A 356 -10.62 -5.58 -6.75
CA ASN A 356 -11.49 -6.48 -7.47
C ASN A 356 -10.67 -7.48 -8.31
N PRO A 357 -11.22 -8.67 -8.58
CA PRO A 357 -10.69 -9.58 -9.58
C PRO A 357 -10.48 -8.86 -10.92
N PHE A 358 -9.40 -9.19 -11.59
CA PHE A 358 -9.00 -8.48 -12.82
C PHE A 358 -10.08 -8.46 -13.92
N PRO A 359 -10.83 -9.58 -14.20
CA PRO A 359 -11.92 -9.56 -15.17
C PRO A 359 -13.02 -8.55 -14.82
N GLU A 360 -13.36 -8.43 -13.54
CA GLU A 360 -14.38 -7.49 -13.04
C GLU A 360 -13.93 -6.03 -13.21
N ALA A 361 -12.64 -5.75 -12.99
CA ALA A 361 -12.08 -4.41 -13.22
C ALA A 361 -12.13 -4.02 -14.72
N ILE A 362 -11.90 -4.97 -15.63
CA ILE A 362 -12.04 -4.75 -17.08
C ILE A 362 -13.48 -4.38 -17.44
N GLU A 363 -14.45 -5.18 -16.98
CA GLU A 363 -15.86 -4.96 -17.26
C GLU A 363 -16.34 -3.61 -16.73
N SER A 364 -16.01 -3.31 -15.47
CA SER A 364 -16.36 -2.05 -14.81
C SER A 364 -15.79 -0.83 -15.55
N ASN A 365 -14.53 -0.91 -16.00
CA ASN A 365 -13.90 0.16 -16.77
C ASN A 365 -14.61 0.39 -18.11
N GLY A 366 -14.95 -0.70 -18.81
CA GLY A 366 -15.68 -0.63 -20.09
C GLY A 366 -17.06 0.03 -19.95
N VAL A 367 -17.83 -0.40 -18.95
CA VAL A 367 -19.17 0.15 -18.65
C VAL A 367 -19.10 1.63 -18.26
N GLU A 368 -18.19 1.99 -17.34
CA GLU A 368 -18.04 3.40 -16.91
C GLU A 368 -17.57 4.29 -18.07
N LEU A 369 -16.64 3.83 -18.90
CA LEU A 369 -16.14 4.60 -20.04
C LEU A 369 -17.24 4.85 -21.08
N GLN A 370 -18.05 3.85 -21.38
CA GLN A 370 -19.21 4.01 -22.28
C GLN A 370 -20.23 5.01 -21.73
N ASN A 371 -20.55 4.91 -20.43
CA ASN A 371 -21.49 5.82 -19.77
C ASN A 371 -21.01 7.28 -19.78
N VAL A 372 -19.72 7.51 -19.48
CA VAL A 372 -19.15 8.85 -19.50
C VAL A 372 -19.08 9.40 -20.92
N THR A 373 -18.73 8.56 -21.90
CA THR A 373 -18.69 8.96 -23.31
C THR A 373 -20.07 9.36 -23.82
N LYS A 374 -21.10 8.54 -23.57
CA LYS A 374 -22.50 8.88 -23.93
C LYS A 374 -22.96 10.20 -23.31
N LYS A 375 -22.74 10.39 -22.00
CA LYS A 375 -23.08 11.67 -21.31
C LYS A 375 -22.37 12.86 -21.92
N THR A 376 -21.08 12.70 -22.24
CA THR A 376 -20.28 13.78 -22.85
C THR A 376 -20.83 14.13 -24.24
N GLU A 377 -21.21 13.14 -25.05
CA GLU A 377 -21.80 13.33 -26.37
C GLU A 377 -23.20 13.94 -26.30
N GLU A 378 -24.05 13.51 -25.36
CA GLU A 378 -25.38 14.10 -25.12
C GLU A 378 -25.30 15.57 -24.73
N ILE A 379 -24.37 15.96 -23.84
CA ILE A 379 -24.15 17.35 -23.46
C ILE A 379 -23.63 18.15 -24.66
N ARG A 380 -22.68 17.60 -25.40
CA ARG A 380 -22.13 18.25 -26.58
C ARG A 380 -23.17 18.44 -27.68
N SER A 381 -24.02 17.42 -27.95
CA SER A 381 -25.10 17.51 -28.93
C SER A 381 -26.17 18.53 -28.52
N LYS A 382 -26.54 18.58 -27.24
CA LYS A 382 -27.45 19.61 -26.70
C LYS A 382 -26.87 21.00 -26.78
N ALA A 383 -25.57 21.17 -26.56
CA ALA A 383 -24.87 22.45 -26.67
C ALA A 383 -24.76 22.94 -28.13
N ILE A 384 -24.59 22.03 -29.11
CA ILE A 384 -24.51 22.35 -30.53
C ILE A 384 -25.90 22.44 -31.17
N GLY A 385 -26.89 21.63 -30.71
CA GLY A 385 -28.25 21.54 -31.26
C GLY A 385 -29.20 22.64 -30.79
N GLY A 386 -28.77 23.56 -29.92
CA GLY A 386 -29.58 24.75 -29.51
C GLY A 386 -29.83 25.78 -30.61
N GLY A 387 -29.48 25.49 -31.83
CA GLY A 387 -29.55 26.43 -32.95
C GLY A 387 -30.09 25.93 -34.27
N VAL A 388 -30.89 24.89 -34.38
CA VAL A 388 -31.79 24.66 -35.54
C VAL A 388 -32.69 23.43 -35.22
N SER A 389 -33.91 23.69 -34.77
CA SER A 389 -35.00 22.71 -34.87
C SER A 389 -35.78 23.01 -36.14
N GLU A 390 -35.49 22.30 -37.22
CA GLU A 390 -36.45 22.17 -38.31
C GLU A 390 -37.68 21.42 -37.80
N ARG A 391 -38.70 22.15 -37.37
CA ARG A 391 -40.06 21.63 -37.18
C ARG A 391 -40.77 21.63 -38.49
N GLU A 392 -40.95 20.43 -39.05
CA GLU A 392 -42.01 20.21 -40.03
C GLU A 392 -43.39 20.55 -39.42
N SER A 393 -44.08 21.35 -40.20
CA SER A 393 -45.39 21.88 -39.95
C SER A 393 -46.45 20.78 -39.89
N GLN A 394 -47.21 20.68 -38.81
CA GLN A 394 -48.63 20.33 -38.87
C GLN A 394 -49.41 21.07 -37.78
N SER A 395 -50.47 21.66 -38.23
CA SER A 395 -51.40 22.58 -37.60
C SER A 395 -52.08 22.05 -36.32
N GLY A 396 -52.23 22.96 -35.33
CA GLY A 396 -53.13 22.76 -34.18
C GLY A 396 -52.83 23.79 -33.08
N ALA A 397 -53.66 24.85 -33.01
CA ALA A 397 -53.57 25.94 -32.07
C ALA A 397 -53.67 25.47 -30.61
N VAL A 398 -52.64 25.71 -29.81
CA VAL A 398 -52.68 25.73 -28.36
C VAL A 398 -51.93 26.97 -27.87
N VAL A 399 -52.61 27.74 -27.03
CA VAL A 399 -52.12 28.94 -26.39
C VAL A 399 -50.98 28.58 -25.45
N PHE A 400 -49.79 29.17 -25.61
CA PHE A 400 -48.61 28.99 -24.79
C PHE A 400 -48.43 30.14 -23.82
N ASP A 401 -48.39 29.82 -22.54
CA ASP A 401 -47.69 30.63 -21.52
C ASP A 401 -46.21 30.52 -21.74
N ALA A 402 -45.58 31.54 -22.30
CA ALA A 402 -44.22 31.50 -22.85
C ALA A 402 -43.09 31.77 -21.82
N ASP A 403 -43.39 32.06 -20.57
CA ASP A 403 -42.38 32.56 -19.62
C ASP A 403 -41.86 31.55 -18.59
N ALA A 404 -42.46 30.37 -18.44
CA ALA A 404 -42.02 29.41 -17.42
C ALA A 404 -41.08 28.29 -17.93
N SER A 405 -41.07 28.00 -19.23
CA SER A 405 -40.32 26.88 -19.80
C SER A 405 -38.92 27.24 -20.35
N ALA A 406 -38.67 28.51 -20.63
CA ALA A 406 -37.39 28.97 -21.18
C ALA A 406 -36.31 29.05 -20.12
N SER A 407 -36.64 29.34 -18.85
CA SER A 407 -35.65 29.48 -17.76
C SER A 407 -35.18 28.11 -17.22
N ALA A 408 -36.03 27.07 -17.28
CA ALA A 408 -35.63 25.73 -16.84
C ALA A 408 -34.64 25.11 -17.82
N GLY A 409 -34.84 25.25 -19.13
CA GLY A 409 -33.93 24.67 -20.13
C GLY A 409 -32.54 25.35 -20.20
N THR A 410 -32.45 26.63 -19.91
CA THR A 410 -31.16 27.34 -19.89
C THR A 410 -30.34 27.04 -18.63
N ASN A 411 -30.98 26.88 -17.48
CA ASN A 411 -30.31 26.51 -16.25
C ASN A 411 -29.80 25.04 -16.31
N ASP A 412 -30.56 24.13 -16.87
CA ASP A 412 -30.13 22.74 -17.08
C ASP A 412 -28.97 22.64 -18.07
N LEU A 413 -28.96 23.46 -19.12
CA LEU A 413 -27.84 23.53 -20.07
C LEU A 413 -26.60 24.13 -19.44
N ALA A 414 -26.75 25.22 -18.67
CA ALA A 414 -25.61 25.81 -17.95
C ALA A 414 -25.00 24.82 -16.96
N THR A 415 -25.81 24.13 -16.16
CA THR A 415 -25.35 23.10 -15.22
C THR A 415 -24.69 21.91 -15.94
N ALA A 416 -25.21 21.52 -17.10
CA ALA A 416 -24.63 20.46 -17.92
C ALA A 416 -23.29 20.88 -18.52
N VAL A 417 -23.13 22.12 -18.97
CA VAL A 417 -21.85 22.67 -19.49
C VAL A 417 -20.82 22.82 -18.37
N ASP A 418 -21.22 23.22 -17.18
CA ASP A 418 -20.36 23.31 -16.01
C ASP A 418 -19.83 21.93 -15.56
N SER A 419 -20.57 20.86 -15.79
CA SER A 419 -20.14 19.47 -15.48
C SER A 419 -19.20 18.88 -16.54
N LEU A 420 -19.10 19.47 -17.73
CA LEU A 420 -18.31 18.95 -18.84
C LEU A 420 -16.82 18.76 -18.54
N PRO A 421 -16.10 19.72 -17.87
CA PRO A 421 -14.70 19.54 -17.51
C PRO A 421 -14.47 18.35 -16.60
N ALA A 422 -15.37 18.11 -15.63
CA ALA A 422 -15.30 16.96 -14.72
C ALA A 422 -15.51 15.63 -15.45
N LEU A 423 -16.43 15.59 -16.44
CA LEU A 423 -16.65 14.40 -17.27
C LEU A 423 -15.47 14.12 -18.19
N ILE A 424 -14.84 15.15 -18.77
CA ILE A 424 -13.66 15.02 -19.61
C ILE A 424 -12.49 14.47 -18.77
N GLU A 425 -12.27 14.99 -17.57
CA GLU A 425 -11.23 14.48 -16.67
C GLU A 425 -11.51 13.05 -16.25
N ARG A 426 -12.78 12.72 -15.93
CA ARG A 426 -13.18 11.34 -15.62
C ARG A 426 -12.93 10.40 -16.80
N LYS A 427 -13.26 10.82 -18.02
CA LYS A 427 -12.98 10.06 -19.25
C LYS A 427 -11.48 9.80 -19.39
N ARG A 428 -10.65 10.84 -19.20
CA ARG A 428 -9.19 10.73 -19.26
C ARG A 428 -8.64 9.71 -18.24
N GLN A 429 -9.13 9.72 -17.01
CA GLN A 429 -8.76 8.73 -15.99
C GLN A 429 -9.11 7.30 -16.43
N LEU A 430 -10.32 7.08 -16.94
CA LEU A 430 -10.75 5.76 -17.42
C LEU A 430 -9.94 5.28 -18.65
N GLU A 431 -9.53 6.19 -19.54
CA GLU A 431 -8.63 5.89 -20.67
C GLU A 431 -7.22 5.49 -20.19
N VAL A 432 -6.72 6.08 -19.11
CA VAL A 432 -5.48 5.64 -18.45
C VAL A 432 -5.62 4.21 -17.97
N HIS A 433 -6.72 3.90 -17.25
CA HIS A 433 -6.99 2.54 -16.80
C HIS A 433 -7.17 1.57 -17.95
N THR A 434 -7.84 1.96 -19.03
CA THR A 434 -7.93 1.13 -20.26
C THR A 434 -6.53 0.77 -20.78
N SER A 435 -5.60 1.72 -20.78
CA SER A 435 -4.22 1.49 -21.22
C SER A 435 -3.46 0.53 -20.30
N ILE A 436 -3.64 0.67 -18.98
CA ILE A 436 -3.00 -0.21 -17.99
C ILE A 436 -3.62 -1.62 -18.06
N LEU A 437 -4.95 -1.73 -18.09
CA LEU A 437 -5.67 -3.00 -18.19
C LEU A 437 -5.25 -3.77 -19.46
N GLN A 438 -5.08 -3.07 -20.60
CA GLN A 438 -4.62 -3.67 -21.85
C GLN A 438 -3.17 -4.17 -21.74
N ALA A 439 -2.29 -3.41 -21.08
CA ALA A 439 -0.91 -3.82 -20.86
C ALA A 439 -0.83 -5.07 -19.95
N VAL A 440 -1.57 -5.08 -18.85
CA VAL A 440 -1.69 -6.24 -17.95
C VAL A 440 -2.25 -7.45 -18.70
N MET A 441 -3.36 -7.27 -19.46
CA MET A 441 -3.97 -8.34 -20.25
C MET A 441 -2.99 -8.96 -21.24
N THR A 442 -2.17 -8.14 -21.90
CA THR A 442 -1.16 -8.62 -22.85
C THR A 442 -0.14 -9.54 -22.15
N GLN A 443 0.31 -9.18 -20.95
CA GLN A 443 1.23 -10.03 -20.16
C GLN A 443 0.53 -11.30 -19.67
N VAL A 444 -0.68 -11.17 -19.09
CA VAL A 444 -1.45 -12.28 -18.56
C VAL A 444 -1.77 -13.32 -19.66
N ALA A 445 -2.19 -12.87 -20.84
CA ALA A 445 -2.51 -13.76 -21.95
C ALA A 445 -1.27 -14.39 -22.61
N SER A 446 -0.16 -13.66 -22.72
CA SER A 446 1.07 -14.20 -23.34
C SER A 446 1.82 -15.19 -22.44
N ARG A 447 1.63 -15.10 -21.12
CA ARG A 447 2.24 -15.96 -20.11
C ARG A 447 1.32 -17.07 -19.63
N ASP A 448 0.05 -17.08 -20.03
CA ASP A 448 -1.01 -18.01 -19.54
C ASP A 448 -1.14 -18.03 -18.00
N ILE A 449 -0.99 -16.86 -17.37
CA ILE A 449 -1.02 -16.69 -15.90
C ILE A 449 -2.23 -17.35 -15.22
N PRO A 450 -3.46 -17.35 -15.81
CA PRO A 450 -4.61 -17.97 -15.18
C PRO A 450 -4.41 -19.44 -14.79
N GLN A 451 -3.72 -20.22 -15.62
CA GLN A 451 -3.47 -21.64 -15.32
C GLN A 451 -2.47 -21.81 -14.16
N PHE A 452 -1.43 -20.97 -14.12
CA PHE A 452 -0.50 -20.95 -12.99
C PHE A 452 -1.21 -20.57 -11.70
N TYR A 453 -2.00 -19.49 -11.72
CA TYR A 453 -2.78 -19.04 -10.56
C TYR A 453 -3.73 -20.11 -10.03
N GLU A 454 -4.45 -20.81 -10.90
CA GLU A 454 -5.41 -21.86 -10.53
C GLU A 454 -4.69 -23.03 -9.83
N LEU A 455 -3.60 -23.53 -10.42
CA LEU A 455 -2.83 -24.62 -9.85
C LEU A 455 -2.14 -24.24 -8.54
N GLU A 456 -1.52 -23.05 -8.48
CA GLU A 456 -0.88 -22.53 -7.26
C GLU A 456 -1.91 -22.33 -6.13
N SER A 457 -3.09 -21.81 -6.44
CA SER A 457 -4.18 -21.64 -5.48
C SER A 457 -4.68 -23.00 -4.97
N ALA A 458 -4.80 -23.99 -5.84
CA ALA A 458 -5.20 -25.34 -5.44
C ALA A 458 -4.14 -26.02 -4.55
N LEU A 459 -2.86 -25.79 -4.83
CA LEU A 459 -1.76 -26.27 -3.97
C LEU A 459 -1.78 -25.57 -2.60
N ALA A 460 -1.86 -24.24 -2.59
CA ALA A 460 -1.85 -23.43 -1.36
C ALA A 460 -3.06 -23.69 -0.45
N THR A 461 -4.21 -24.07 -1.01
CA THR A 461 -5.43 -24.40 -0.23
C THR A 461 -5.51 -25.86 0.20
N GLY A 462 -4.47 -26.66 -0.08
CA GLY A 462 -4.43 -28.06 0.33
C GLY A 462 -5.34 -29.00 -0.48
N SER A 463 -5.84 -28.59 -1.65
CA SER A 463 -6.69 -29.45 -2.51
C SER A 463 -5.99 -30.74 -2.91
N TYR A 464 -4.66 -30.77 -2.86
CA TYR A 464 -3.82 -31.93 -3.17
C TYR A 464 -3.29 -32.67 -1.93
N LYS A 465 -3.79 -32.37 -0.72
CA LYS A 465 -3.29 -32.97 0.54
C LYS A 465 -3.34 -34.47 0.51
N ASN A 466 -4.38 -35.06 -0.09
CA ASN A 466 -4.61 -36.50 -0.16
C ASN A 466 -4.02 -37.20 -1.42
N ASP A 467 -3.52 -36.41 -2.40
CA ASP A 467 -2.99 -36.97 -3.66
C ASP A 467 -1.76 -36.17 -4.15
N GLN A 468 -0.64 -36.39 -3.46
CA GLN A 468 0.65 -35.78 -3.78
C GLN A 468 1.17 -36.17 -5.18
N SER A 469 0.83 -37.40 -5.63
CA SER A 469 1.23 -37.89 -6.95
C SER A 469 0.50 -37.15 -8.07
N LYS A 470 -0.75 -36.74 -7.84
CA LYS A 470 -1.51 -35.91 -8.77
C LYS A 470 -0.92 -34.49 -8.78
N ALA A 471 -0.61 -33.91 -7.62
CA ALA A 471 0.02 -32.60 -7.55
C ALA A 471 1.31 -32.54 -8.39
N LYS A 472 2.21 -33.51 -8.21
CA LYS A 472 3.45 -33.63 -8.98
C LYS A 472 3.19 -33.70 -10.49
N ARG A 473 2.22 -34.50 -10.90
CA ARG A 473 1.88 -34.72 -12.31
C ARG A 473 1.34 -33.45 -12.96
N ASP A 474 0.38 -32.77 -12.29
CA ASP A 474 -0.23 -31.54 -12.80
C ASP A 474 0.81 -30.40 -12.86
N VAL A 475 1.70 -30.30 -11.87
CA VAL A 475 2.83 -29.35 -11.89
C VAL A 475 3.79 -29.68 -13.03
N MET A 476 4.18 -30.96 -13.20
CA MET A 476 5.09 -31.42 -14.24
C MET A 476 4.52 -31.07 -15.64
N GLU A 477 3.24 -31.31 -15.87
CA GLU A 477 2.58 -31.00 -17.13
C GLU A 477 2.70 -29.52 -17.47
N LEU A 478 2.45 -28.63 -16.51
CA LEU A 478 2.50 -27.18 -16.76
C LEU A 478 3.92 -26.64 -16.91
N VAL A 479 4.91 -27.14 -16.15
CA VAL A 479 6.29 -26.64 -16.25
C VAL A 479 7.04 -27.17 -17.46
N THR A 480 6.65 -28.35 -17.99
CA THR A 480 7.28 -28.92 -19.19
C THR A 480 6.68 -28.40 -20.50
N ASP A 481 5.51 -27.75 -20.47
CA ASP A 481 4.92 -27.12 -21.65
C ASP A 481 5.73 -25.87 -22.03
N ALA A 482 6.42 -25.94 -23.18
CA ALA A 482 7.25 -24.86 -23.68
C ALA A 482 6.45 -23.64 -24.16
N THR A 483 5.13 -23.80 -24.38
CA THR A 483 4.25 -22.72 -24.87
C THR A 483 3.66 -21.87 -23.76
N LYS A 484 3.72 -22.34 -22.51
CA LYS A 484 3.09 -21.72 -21.34
C LYS A 484 4.13 -21.13 -20.40
N GLY A 485 3.85 -19.92 -19.93
CA GLY A 485 4.66 -19.23 -18.94
C GLY A 485 6.06 -18.87 -19.38
N LYS A 486 6.65 -17.94 -18.67
CA LYS A 486 8.09 -17.65 -18.71
C LYS A 486 8.84 -18.52 -17.71
N VAL A 487 10.16 -18.55 -17.77
CA VAL A 487 11.02 -19.23 -16.80
C VAL A 487 10.68 -18.86 -15.36
N ALA A 488 10.43 -17.57 -15.10
CA ALA A 488 10.07 -17.09 -13.77
C ALA A 488 8.73 -17.67 -13.27
N ASP A 489 7.73 -17.83 -14.14
CA ASP A 489 6.41 -18.38 -13.76
C ASP A 489 6.51 -19.86 -13.37
N LYS A 490 7.29 -20.61 -14.12
CA LYS A 490 7.55 -22.04 -13.85
C LYS A 490 8.31 -22.22 -12.53
N ILE A 491 9.31 -21.36 -12.26
CA ILE A 491 10.06 -21.38 -11.00
C ILE A 491 9.13 -21.06 -9.82
N ARG A 492 8.25 -20.08 -9.94
CA ARG A 492 7.27 -19.71 -8.91
C ARG A 492 6.37 -20.91 -8.59
N LEU A 493 5.83 -21.57 -9.59
CA LEU A 493 5.01 -22.77 -9.40
C LEU A 493 5.78 -23.90 -8.69
N ILE A 494 7.06 -24.13 -9.05
CA ILE A 494 7.90 -25.13 -8.37
C ILE A 494 8.12 -24.76 -6.91
N ILE A 495 8.32 -23.49 -6.61
CA ILE A 495 8.47 -23.00 -5.22
C ILE A 495 7.17 -23.20 -4.44
N VAL A 496 6.03 -22.84 -5.01
CA VAL A 496 4.71 -23.07 -4.38
C VAL A 496 4.50 -24.58 -4.14
N PHE A 497 4.82 -25.43 -5.11
CA PHE A 497 4.76 -26.89 -4.94
C PHE A 497 5.68 -27.39 -3.81
N CYS A 498 6.92 -26.85 -3.74
CA CYS A 498 7.86 -27.18 -2.67
C CYS A 498 7.34 -26.77 -1.28
N LEU A 499 6.68 -25.64 -1.14
CA LEU A 499 6.24 -25.10 0.15
C LEU A 499 4.85 -25.63 0.57
N ALA A 500 3.96 -25.87 -0.38
CA ALA A 500 2.58 -26.28 -0.11
C ALA A 500 2.42 -27.80 0.12
N THR A 501 3.36 -28.62 -0.37
CA THR A 501 3.25 -30.08 -0.33
C THR A 501 4.29 -30.73 0.56
N THR A 502 4.04 -31.97 0.96
CA THR A 502 5.01 -32.81 1.68
C THR A 502 5.88 -33.68 0.74
N ALA A 503 5.89 -33.35 -0.57
CA ALA A 503 6.65 -34.08 -1.58
C ALA A 503 8.14 -34.21 -1.21
N PRO A 504 8.80 -35.36 -1.39
CA PRO A 504 10.21 -35.52 -1.09
C PRO A 504 11.08 -34.63 -2.00
N GLY A 505 12.29 -34.33 -1.54
CA GLY A 505 13.22 -33.48 -2.31
C GLY A 505 13.56 -34.04 -3.69
N SER A 506 13.53 -35.37 -3.88
CA SER A 506 13.70 -36.05 -5.16
C SER A 506 12.62 -35.70 -6.18
N ASP A 507 11.37 -35.54 -5.74
CA ASP A 507 10.26 -35.19 -6.61
C ASP A 507 10.38 -33.73 -7.11
N ILE A 508 10.87 -32.85 -6.23
CA ILE A 508 11.16 -31.46 -6.61
C ILE A 508 12.28 -31.42 -7.64
N ASP A 509 13.34 -32.24 -7.45
CA ASP A 509 14.46 -32.32 -8.40
C ASP A 509 14.03 -32.87 -9.76
N GLU A 510 13.11 -33.85 -9.79
CA GLU A 510 12.53 -34.37 -11.02
C GLU A 510 11.74 -33.32 -11.78
N VAL A 511 10.93 -32.52 -11.08
CA VAL A 511 10.18 -31.39 -11.68
C VAL A 511 11.14 -30.32 -12.24
N VAL A 512 12.22 -30.01 -11.51
CA VAL A 512 13.26 -29.06 -11.96
C VAL A 512 13.98 -29.60 -13.21
N CYS A 513 14.33 -30.90 -13.24
CA CYS A 513 14.95 -31.52 -14.42
C CYS A 513 14.00 -31.47 -15.63
N GLY A 514 12.72 -31.86 -15.46
CA GLY A 514 11.72 -31.78 -16.52
C GLY A 514 11.56 -30.37 -17.10
N MET A 515 11.55 -29.34 -16.23
CA MET A 515 11.54 -27.95 -16.68
C MET A 515 12.79 -27.60 -17.51
N ARG A 516 13.99 -27.98 -17.06
CA ARG A 516 15.25 -27.72 -17.77
C ARG A 516 15.29 -28.41 -19.12
N ASP A 517 14.87 -29.68 -19.20
CA ASP A 517 14.82 -30.45 -20.42
C ASP A 517 13.87 -29.83 -21.44
N SER A 518 12.73 -29.30 -20.99
CA SER A 518 11.78 -28.61 -21.87
C SER A 518 12.36 -27.32 -22.45
N LEU A 519 13.13 -26.57 -21.67
CA LEU A 519 13.81 -25.35 -22.12
C LEU A 519 14.97 -25.66 -23.09
N GLY A 520 15.68 -26.79 -22.87
CA GLY A 520 16.75 -27.27 -23.76
C GLY A 520 16.23 -27.86 -25.06
N ASN A 521 15.12 -28.57 -25.08
CA ASN A 521 14.53 -29.22 -26.23
C ASN A 521 13.81 -28.24 -27.21
N SER A 522 13.37 -27.09 -26.73
CA SER A 522 12.86 -26.02 -27.62
C SER A 522 13.91 -25.55 -28.65
N ALA A 523 15.18 -25.94 -28.47
CA ALA A 523 16.29 -25.68 -29.37
C ALA A 523 16.47 -26.73 -30.51
N ALA A 524 15.75 -27.87 -30.48
CA ALA A 524 16.00 -29.00 -31.37
C ALA A 524 15.30 -28.91 -32.74
N GLY A 525 14.61 -27.82 -33.06
CA GLY A 525 14.03 -27.55 -34.40
C GLY A 525 15.01 -26.98 -35.37
N GLY A 526 16.01 -27.73 -35.86
CA GLY A 526 16.74 -27.59 -37.14
C GLY A 526 17.44 -26.26 -37.46
N GLY A 527 17.67 -25.35 -36.50
CA GLY A 527 18.45 -24.13 -36.67
C GLY A 527 19.61 -24.03 -35.66
N PRO A 528 20.58 -23.11 -35.82
CA PRO A 528 21.61 -22.91 -34.82
C PRO A 528 20.91 -22.60 -33.48
N SER A 529 21.21 -23.41 -32.44
CA SER A 529 20.59 -23.40 -31.10
C SER A 529 20.23 -21.98 -30.69
N PRO A 530 18.96 -21.63 -30.45
CA PRO A 530 18.63 -20.37 -29.83
C PRO A 530 19.24 -20.44 -28.43
N LYS A 531 20.32 -19.68 -28.20
CA LYS A 531 20.83 -19.43 -26.86
C LYS A 531 19.64 -18.88 -26.04
N ILE A 532 19.30 -19.52 -24.95
CA ILE A 532 18.37 -18.97 -23.96
C ILE A 532 18.78 -17.52 -23.77
N ALA A 533 17.85 -16.59 -23.84
CA ALA A 533 18.18 -15.18 -23.69
C ALA A 533 18.95 -15.01 -22.37
N ARG A 534 20.02 -14.25 -22.37
CA ARG A 534 20.89 -14.08 -21.17
C ARG A 534 20.08 -13.74 -19.92
N GLU A 535 18.98 -13.02 -20.08
CA GLU A 535 18.07 -12.66 -19.01
C GLU A 535 17.31 -13.89 -18.44
N ASP A 536 16.88 -14.81 -19.30
CA ASP A 536 16.19 -16.04 -18.85
C ASP A 536 17.17 -17.02 -18.17
N GLU A 537 18.43 -17.04 -18.61
CA GLU A 537 19.48 -17.82 -17.97
C GLU A 537 19.82 -17.30 -16.57
N GLU A 538 19.87 -15.98 -16.39
CA GLU A 538 20.04 -15.36 -15.09
C GLU A 538 18.83 -15.66 -14.16
N LYS A 539 17.60 -15.52 -14.65
CA LYS A 539 16.38 -15.84 -13.91
C LYS A 539 16.32 -17.33 -13.52
N LEU A 540 16.73 -18.21 -14.41
CA LEU A 540 16.83 -19.64 -14.12
C LEU A 540 17.84 -19.92 -13.01
N SER A 541 19.03 -19.33 -13.08
CA SER A 541 20.07 -19.50 -12.06
C SER A 541 19.58 -18.99 -10.69
N GLN A 542 19.00 -17.80 -10.63
CA GLN A 542 18.42 -17.23 -9.41
C GLN A 542 17.28 -18.11 -8.86
N GLY A 543 16.39 -18.58 -9.71
CA GLY A 543 15.30 -19.46 -9.29
C GLY A 543 15.77 -20.79 -8.70
N LEU A 544 16.78 -21.39 -9.30
CA LEU A 544 17.36 -22.64 -8.79
C LEU A 544 18.06 -22.45 -7.44
N ALA A 545 18.74 -21.31 -7.26
CA ALA A 545 19.31 -20.94 -5.98
C ALA A 545 18.24 -20.80 -4.91
N ALA A 546 17.14 -20.11 -5.21
CA ALA A 546 15.99 -19.96 -4.31
C ALA A 546 15.37 -21.33 -3.93
N ILE A 547 15.14 -22.21 -4.90
CA ILE A 547 14.62 -23.58 -4.65
C ILE A 547 15.58 -24.37 -3.75
N THR A 548 16.88 -24.28 -3.97
CA THR A 548 17.90 -24.97 -3.15
C THR A 548 17.87 -24.47 -1.71
N TYR A 549 17.79 -23.15 -1.52
CA TYR A 549 17.65 -22.55 -0.19
C TYR A 549 16.38 -23.04 0.54
N LEU A 550 15.23 -23.01 -0.13
CA LEU A 550 13.97 -23.45 0.45
C LEU A 550 13.95 -24.95 0.77
N LYS A 551 14.54 -25.80 -0.08
CA LYS A 551 14.74 -27.22 0.22
C LYS A 551 15.58 -27.44 1.48
N ARG A 552 16.65 -26.64 1.67
CA ARG A 552 17.49 -26.67 2.87
C ARG A 552 16.70 -26.28 4.11
N LEU A 553 15.95 -25.15 4.07
CA LEU A 553 15.12 -24.72 5.20
C LEU A 553 14.07 -25.78 5.57
N ARG A 554 13.44 -26.39 4.56
CA ARG A 554 12.48 -27.47 4.75
C ARG A 554 13.13 -28.73 5.39
N SER A 555 14.32 -29.11 4.94
CA SER A 555 15.03 -30.26 5.52
C SER A 555 15.43 -30.06 6.97
N MET A 556 15.59 -28.82 7.40
CA MET A 556 15.89 -28.43 8.78
C MET A 556 14.63 -28.17 9.64
N ASN A 557 13.41 -28.41 9.10
CA ASN A 557 12.13 -28.07 9.74
C ASN A 557 12.04 -26.61 10.20
N MET A 558 12.70 -25.71 9.49
CA MET A 558 12.64 -24.27 9.80
C MET A 558 11.45 -23.54 9.15
N ILE A 559 10.74 -24.22 8.26
CA ILE A 559 9.51 -23.72 7.62
C ILE A 559 8.39 -24.70 7.99
N THR A 560 7.30 -24.18 8.54
CA THR A 560 6.03 -24.91 8.68
C THR A 560 5.45 -25.12 7.29
N THR A 561 5.23 -26.37 6.89
CA THR A 561 4.52 -26.62 5.64
C THR A 561 3.06 -26.22 5.80
N MET A 562 2.45 -25.66 4.75
CA MET A 562 1.01 -25.30 4.77
C MET A 562 0.11 -26.49 5.11
N SER A 563 0.57 -27.72 4.86
CA SER A 563 -0.12 -28.95 5.29
C SER A 563 -0.32 -29.02 6.80
N ASP A 564 0.63 -28.52 7.59
CA ASP A 564 0.54 -28.54 9.06
C ASP A 564 -0.38 -27.41 9.57
N GLN A 565 -0.39 -26.28 8.88
CA GLN A 565 -1.28 -25.14 9.20
C GLN A 565 -2.74 -25.44 8.84
N LEU A 566 -3.01 -26.12 7.73
CA LEU A 566 -4.36 -26.49 7.30
C LEU A 566 -5.02 -27.55 8.20
N SER A 567 -4.24 -28.42 8.87
CA SER A 567 -4.79 -29.35 9.84
C SER A 567 -5.40 -28.65 11.07
N ALA A 568 -4.93 -27.49 11.42
CA ALA A 568 -5.50 -26.67 12.50
C ALA A 568 -6.77 -25.89 12.06
N VAL A 569 -6.91 -25.60 10.76
CA VAL A 569 -8.00 -24.78 10.21
C VAL A 569 -9.23 -25.61 9.81
N GLU A 570 -9.07 -26.86 9.40
CA GLU A 570 -10.19 -27.73 8.96
C GLU A 570 -11.29 -27.95 10.04
N SER A 571 -10.98 -27.79 11.32
CA SER A 571 -12.00 -27.86 12.38
C SER A 571 -12.99 -26.69 12.39
N SER A 572 -12.74 -25.62 11.58
CA SER A 572 -13.52 -24.38 11.60
C SER A 572 -14.40 -24.14 10.35
N TYR A 573 -14.31 -24.97 9.30
CA TYR A 573 -14.95 -24.69 8.00
C TYR A 573 -16.20 -25.52 7.65
N ALA A 574 -16.77 -26.27 8.57
CA ALA A 574 -18.04 -26.97 8.34
C ALA A 574 -19.23 -25.99 8.40
N GLY A 575 -19.39 -25.09 7.45
CA GLY A 575 -20.58 -24.24 7.42
C GLY A 575 -20.53 -23.01 6.51
N ALA A 576 -20.27 -23.16 5.22
CA ALA A 576 -20.67 -22.14 4.25
C ALA A 576 -20.76 -22.75 2.85
N GLY A 577 -21.82 -23.47 2.59
CA GLY A 577 -22.21 -23.85 1.25
C GLY A 577 -23.12 -22.78 0.64
N ALA A 578 -23.02 -22.62 -0.67
CA ALA A 578 -23.93 -21.96 -1.58
C ALA A 578 -23.51 -20.53 -2.03
N SER A 579 -22.84 -20.46 -3.17
CA SER A 579 -23.10 -19.38 -4.15
C SER A 579 -22.60 -19.77 -5.55
N GLY A 580 -23.14 -20.89 -6.09
CA GLY A 580 -22.81 -21.31 -7.46
C GLY A 580 -23.67 -20.67 -8.56
N ASP A 581 -24.75 -19.96 -8.20
CA ASP A 581 -25.77 -19.55 -9.18
C ASP A 581 -25.63 -18.09 -9.68
N MET A 582 -24.88 -17.25 -8.98
CA MET A 582 -24.60 -15.87 -9.45
C MET A 582 -23.57 -15.81 -10.59
N LEU A 583 -22.60 -16.73 -10.60
CA LEU A 583 -21.54 -16.80 -11.63
C LEU A 583 -22.08 -17.07 -13.05
N SER A 584 -23.12 -17.89 -13.17
CA SER A 584 -23.70 -18.23 -14.48
C SER A 584 -24.47 -17.06 -15.12
N THR A 585 -24.99 -16.15 -14.31
CA THR A 585 -25.76 -14.98 -14.76
C THR A 585 -24.83 -13.84 -15.18
N LEU A 586 -23.70 -13.66 -14.49
CA LEU A 586 -22.65 -12.70 -14.85
C LEU A 586 -21.94 -13.05 -16.16
N MET A 587 -21.66 -14.36 -16.39
CA MET A 587 -21.05 -14.82 -17.65
C MET A 587 -21.91 -14.54 -18.89
N LYS A 588 -23.23 -14.56 -18.77
CA LYS A 588 -24.15 -14.31 -19.90
C LYS A 588 -24.30 -12.83 -20.27
N SER A 589 -24.03 -11.90 -19.35
CA SER A 589 -24.12 -10.47 -19.63
C SER A 589 -22.82 -9.89 -20.19
N ALA A 590 -21.66 -10.43 -19.80
CA ALA A 590 -20.35 -9.96 -20.25
C ALA A 590 -20.09 -10.24 -21.76
N THR A 591 -20.67 -11.29 -22.30
CA THR A 591 -20.44 -11.74 -23.70
C THR A 591 -21.08 -10.81 -24.75
N ASN A 592 -22.05 -9.98 -24.37
CA ASN A 592 -22.84 -9.22 -25.33
C ASN A 592 -22.43 -7.76 -25.54
N GLN A 593 -21.47 -7.21 -24.79
CA GLN A 593 -21.20 -5.76 -24.81
C GLN A 593 -19.74 -5.35 -25.00
N ALA A 594 -18.76 -6.26 -25.01
CA ALA A 594 -17.36 -5.90 -25.17
C ALA A 594 -16.95 -5.93 -26.67
N THR A 595 -16.26 -4.88 -27.13
CA THR A 595 -15.65 -4.83 -28.44
C THR A 595 -14.70 -6.02 -28.63
N GLY A 596 -14.83 -6.73 -29.74
CA GLY A 596 -14.41 -8.10 -30.03
C GLY A 596 -13.02 -8.61 -29.60
N LEU A 597 -12.04 -7.74 -29.28
CA LEU A 597 -10.73 -8.16 -28.78
C LEU A 597 -10.73 -8.34 -27.25
N LEU A 598 -11.44 -7.49 -26.51
CA LEU A 598 -11.60 -7.61 -25.06
C LEU A 598 -12.48 -8.81 -24.67
N ALA A 599 -13.52 -9.13 -25.43
CA ALA A 599 -14.41 -10.25 -25.15
C ALA A 599 -13.69 -11.62 -25.20
N LYS A 600 -12.86 -11.86 -26.22
CA LYS A 600 -12.06 -13.09 -26.34
C LYS A 600 -10.97 -13.20 -25.25
N ALA A 601 -10.46 -12.06 -24.80
CA ALA A 601 -9.46 -12.02 -23.73
C ALA A 601 -10.11 -12.26 -22.35
N THR A 602 -11.31 -11.76 -22.13
CA THR A 602 -12.06 -11.94 -20.87
C THR A 602 -12.42 -13.41 -20.62
N GLU A 603 -12.71 -14.18 -21.69
CA GLU A 603 -12.98 -15.62 -21.56
C GLU A 603 -11.76 -16.40 -21.02
N ARG A 604 -10.54 -16.04 -21.45
CA ARG A 604 -9.30 -16.67 -20.95
C ARG A 604 -8.97 -16.34 -19.50
N VAL A 605 -9.44 -15.20 -19.01
CA VAL A 605 -9.16 -14.71 -17.65
C VAL A 605 -10.32 -15.03 -16.68
N SER A 606 -11.42 -15.59 -17.18
CA SER A 606 -12.60 -15.88 -16.36
C SER A 606 -12.33 -16.89 -15.23
N SER A 607 -11.34 -17.77 -15.39
CA SER A 607 -10.89 -18.67 -14.31
C SER A 607 -10.30 -17.93 -13.10
N MET A 608 -9.83 -16.69 -13.27
CA MET A 608 -9.36 -15.84 -12.17
C MET A 608 -10.50 -15.27 -11.31
N LEU A 609 -11.76 -15.47 -11.69
CA LEU A 609 -12.95 -15.14 -10.88
C LEU A 609 -13.25 -16.17 -9.77
N GLY A 610 -12.42 -17.20 -9.64
CA GLY A 610 -12.56 -18.23 -8.62
C GLY A 610 -12.60 -17.67 -7.19
N LYS A 611 -12.97 -18.50 -6.23
CA LYS A 611 -13.01 -18.11 -4.80
C LYS A 611 -11.67 -17.55 -4.37
N ILE A 612 -11.67 -16.30 -3.89
CA ILE A 612 -10.48 -15.67 -3.29
C ILE A 612 -10.25 -16.37 -1.96
N HIS A 613 -9.14 -17.08 -1.85
CA HIS A 613 -8.72 -17.73 -0.61
C HIS A 613 -8.16 -16.71 0.37
N LYS A 614 -8.38 -16.95 1.66
CA LYS A 614 -7.76 -16.12 2.71
C LYS A 614 -6.27 -16.44 2.78
N HIS A 615 -5.45 -15.42 2.68
CA HIS A 615 -4.01 -15.55 2.91
C HIS A 615 -3.73 -15.75 4.41
N HIS A 616 -2.57 -16.32 4.73
CA HIS A 616 -2.15 -16.61 6.11
C HIS A 616 -2.25 -15.37 7.01
N VAL A 617 -1.75 -14.22 6.54
CA VAL A 617 -1.83 -12.93 7.26
C VAL A 617 -3.28 -12.58 7.62
N THR A 618 -4.22 -12.79 6.71
CA THR A 618 -5.66 -12.52 6.94
C THR A 618 -6.25 -13.47 7.97
N CYS A 619 -5.91 -14.75 7.90
CA CYS A 619 -6.36 -15.76 8.87
C CYS A 619 -5.88 -15.43 10.29
N VAL A 620 -4.58 -15.13 10.45
CA VAL A 620 -4.00 -14.74 11.74
C VAL A 620 -4.70 -13.51 12.33
N VAL A 621 -4.85 -12.46 11.54
CA VAL A 621 -5.50 -11.22 12.00
C VAL A 621 -6.95 -11.46 12.39
N GLU A 622 -7.72 -12.23 11.60
CA GLU A 622 -9.10 -12.58 11.91
C GLU A 622 -9.23 -13.42 13.20
N ASN A 623 -8.34 -14.39 13.39
CA ASN A 623 -8.32 -15.25 14.58
C ASN A 623 -8.04 -14.42 15.85
N LEU A 624 -7.10 -13.45 15.76
CA LEU A 624 -6.76 -12.55 16.86
C LEU A 624 -7.88 -11.54 17.17
N ILE A 625 -8.57 -11.01 16.16
CA ILE A 625 -9.75 -10.12 16.35
C ILE A 625 -10.88 -10.88 17.04
N ASN A 626 -11.16 -12.09 16.56
CA ASN A 626 -12.25 -12.93 17.06
C ASN A 626 -11.90 -13.71 18.33
N GLN A 627 -10.64 -13.65 18.79
CA GLN A 627 -10.12 -14.36 19.96
C GLN A 627 -10.50 -15.87 19.93
N LYS A 628 -10.23 -16.52 18.79
CA LYS A 628 -10.58 -17.92 18.59
C LYS A 628 -9.66 -18.83 19.40
N PRO A 629 -10.18 -19.64 20.34
CA PRO A 629 -9.35 -20.57 21.10
C PRO A 629 -8.83 -21.70 20.21
N GLY A 630 -7.63 -22.20 20.51
CA GLY A 630 -6.97 -23.28 19.73
C GLY A 630 -6.35 -22.79 18.42
N THR A 631 -6.17 -21.50 18.24
CA THR A 631 -5.54 -20.87 17.08
C THR A 631 -4.37 -20.00 17.54
N GLU A 632 -3.84 -19.16 16.64
CA GLU A 632 -2.76 -18.21 16.93
C GLU A 632 -3.09 -17.28 18.10
N ASP A 633 -4.37 -17.13 18.48
CA ASP A 633 -4.74 -16.34 19.66
C ASP A 633 -4.15 -16.91 20.96
N ASP A 634 -3.97 -18.23 21.06
CA ASP A 634 -3.35 -18.88 22.22
C ASP A 634 -1.79 -18.80 22.18
N GLU A 635 -1.22 -18.67 21.00
CA GLU A 635 0.23 -18.69 20.78
C GLU A 635 0.87 -17.31 20.83
N TYR A 636 0.14 -16.27 20.38
CA TYR A 636 0.65 -14.90 20.32
C TYR A 636 0.71 -14.26 21.70
N LEU A 637 1.80 -13.57 22.00
CA LEU A 637 1.93 -12.74 23.19
C LEU A 637 0.89 -11.61 23.18
N TYR A 638 0.40 -11.28 24.38
CA TYR A 638 -0.45 -10.12 24.59
C TYR A 638 0.32 -9.08 25.41
N LEU A 639 0.64 -7.94 24.79
CA LEU A 639 1.40 -6.85 25.40
C LEU A 639 0.54 -5.58 25.43
N ASP A 640 0.33 -5.03 26.64
CA ASP A 640 -0.43 -3.80 26.82
C ASP A 640 0.46 -2.68 27.37
N PRO A 641 0.74 -1.61 26.58
CA PRO A 641 1.57 -0.49 27.03
C PRO A 641 0.97 0.31 28.21
N ARG A 642 -0.32 0.12 28.52
CA ARG A 642 -0.97 0.81 29.66
C ARG A 642 -0.72 0.12 30.99
N ILE A 643 -0.24 -1.11 30.97
CA ILE A 643 0.02 -1.92 32.16
C ILE A 643 1.51 -1.83 32.49
N SER A 644 1.84 -1.10 33.53
CA SER A 644 3.25 -0.88 33.96
C SER A 644 3.85 -2.08 34.66
N SER A 645 3.03 -3.00 35.20
CA SER A 645 3.51 -4.20 35.88
C SER A 645 3.95 -5.29 34.88
N ARG A 646 5.05 -5.99 35.19
CA ARG A 646 5.57 -7.12 34.38
C ARG A 646 5.96 -6.78 32.94
N GLY A 647 6.40 -5.55 32.64
CA GLY A 647 6.80 -5.16 31.28
C GLY A 647 5.64 -5.12 30.29
N GLY A 648 4.38 -5.01 30.76
CA GLY A 648 3.19 -4.93 29.93
C GLY A 648 2.66 -6.30 29.45
N GLU A 649 3.29 -7.41 29.83
CA GLU A 649 2.81 -8.76 29.50
C GLU A 649 1.65 -9.14 30.39
N VAL A 650 0.54 -9.58 29.78
CA VAL A 650 -0.69 -9.96 30.48
C VAL A 650 -0.99 -11.43 30.20
N ASN A 651 -1.45 -12.14 31.21
CA ASN A 651 -1.86 -13.52 31.05
C ASN A 651 -3.19 -13.58 30.25
N LEU A 652 -3.20 -14.32 29.14
CA LEU A 652 -4.38 -14.43 28.25
C LEU A 652 -5.65 -14.89 28.97
N SER A 653 -5.53 -15.72 30.01
CA SER A 653 -6.67 -16.15 30.82
C SER A 653 -7.33 -14.99 31.60
N GLU A 654 -6.53 -14.01 32.03
CA GLU A 654 -7.03 -12.80 32.69
C GLU A 654 -7.67 -11.83 31.69
N VAL A 655 -7.07 -11.74 30.49
CA VAL A 655 -7.56 -10.86 29.41
C VAL A 655 -8.91 -11.33 28.87
N ARG A 656 -9.12 -12.64 28.73
CA ARG A 656 -10.40 -13.20 28.27
C ARG A 656 -11.56 -12.88 29.20
N GLN A 657 -11.29 -12.62 30.49
CA GLN A 657 -12.30 -12.18 31.46
C GLN A 657 -12.58 -10.67 31.41
N ILE A 658 -11.59 -9.86 31.02
CA ILE A 658 -11.66 -8.41 31.09
C ILE A 658 -12.02 -7.76 29.75
N ALA A 659 -11.62 -8.35 28.63
CA ALA A 659 -11.55 -7.65 27.35
C ALA A 659 -12.36 -8.29 26.23
N ARG A 660 -13.67 -8.22 26.28
CA ARG A 660 -14.52 -8.30 25.08
C ARG A 660 -14.79 -6.92 24.47
N ALA A 661 -13.83 -6.00 24.58
CA ALA A 661 -13.95 -4.69 23.93
C ALA A 661 -13.77 -4.87 22.41
N PRO A 662 -14.68 -4.36 21.58
CA PRO A 662 -14.54 -4.44 20.13
C PRO A 662 -13.25 -3.73 19.69
N VAL A 663 -12.49 -4.38 18.85
CA VAL A 663 -11.29 -3.80 18.23
C VAL A 663 -11.72 -2.64 17.33
N GLY A 664 -11.05 -1.51 17.43
CA GLY A 664 -11.39 -0.31 16.63
C GLY A 664 -10.74 -0.33 15.27
N GLU A 665 -9.44 -0.32 15.22
CA GLU A 665 -8.60 -0.29 14.04
C GLU A 665 -7.51 -1.35 14.21
N VAL A 666 -7.16 -2.04 13.14
CA VAL A 666 -6.13 -3.08 13.17
C VAL A 666 -4.93 -2.64 12.35
N VAL A 667 -3.73 -2.75 12.91
CA VAL A 667 -2.47 -2.62 12.19
C VAL A 667 -1.84 -4.00 12.07
N ALA A 668 -1.86 -4.57 10.88
CA ALA A 668 -1.21 -5.83 10.56
C ALA A 668 0.18 -5.54 9.98
N PHE A 669 1.24 -5.94 10.67
CA PHE A 669 2.60 -5.66 10.25
C PHE A 669 3.41 -6.95 10.08
N VAL A 670 4.04 -7.10 8.91
CA VAL A 670 4.93 -8.21 8.59
C VAL A 670 6.39 -7.76 8.66
N ILE A 671 7.18 -8.41 9.50
CA ILE A 671 8.62 -8.22 9.54
C ILE A 671 9.22 -8.97 8.35
N GLY A 672 9.75 -8.21 7.41
CA GLY A 672 10.22 -8.71 6.13
C GLY A 672 9.46 -8.11 4.95
N PRO A 673 9.61 -8.68 3.75
CA PRO A 673 8.90 -8.28 2.55
C PRO A 673 7.39 -8.50 2.68
N GLY A 674 6.59 -7.55 2.20
CA GLY A 674 5.15 -7.68 2.02
C GLY A 674 4.74 -7.60 0.57
N SER A 675 3.46 -7.86 0.27
CA SER A 675 2.92 -7.85 -1.09
C SER A 675 1.59 -7.12 -1.21
N TYR A 676 1.29 -6.63 -2.40
CA TYR A 676 -0.03 -6.07 -2.71
C TYR A 676 -1.14 -7.12 -2.66
N SER A 677 -0.82 -8.40 -2.83
CA SER A 677 -1.76 -9.52 -2.70
C SER A 677 -2.27 -9.63 -1.25
N GLU A 678 -1.37 -9.54 -0.26
CA GLU A 678 -1.74 -9.54 1.16
C GLU A 678 -2.59 -8.31 1.53
N HIS A 679 -2.19 -7.13 1.04
CA HIS A 679 -2.93 -5.90 1.24
C HIS A 679 -4.36 -5.99 0.68
N ALA A 680 -4.52 -6.51 -0.54
CA ALA A 680 -5.83 -6.70 -1.15
C ALA A 680 -6.69 -7.69 -0.35
N ASN A 681 -6.13 -8.83 0.02
CA ASN A 681 -6.85 -9.90 0.74
C ASN A 681 -7.32 -9.45 2.13
N LEU A 682 -6.46 -8.75 2.88
CA LEU A 682 -6.81 -8.18 4.17
C LEU A 682 -7.99 -7.20 4.06
N ASN A 683 -7.94 -6.29 3.07
CA ASN A 683 -8.98 -5.26 2.90
C ASN A 683 -10.32 -5.79 2.36
N GLN A 684 -10.31 -6.93 1.68
CA GLN A 684 -11.53 -7.61 1.24
C GLN A 684 -12.24 -8.36 2.37
N GLN A 685 -11.52 -8.76 3.41
CA GLN A 685 -12.02 -9.65 4.46
C GLN A 685 -12.20 -8.97 5.81
N ILE A 686 -11.48 -7.88 6.07
CA ILE A 686 -11.43 -7.22 7.38
C ILE A 686 -11.64 -5.71 7.20
N ASP A 687 -12.63 -5.18 7.89
CA ASP A 687 -12.86 -3.74 7.92
C ASP A 687 -11.81 -3.00 8.78
N ASN A 688 -11.46 -1.78 8.40
CA ASN A 688 -10.55 -0.89 9.14
C ASN A 688 -9.18 -1.50 9.45
N VAL A 689 -8.61 -2.21 8.50
CA VAL A 689 -7.26 -2.77 8.60
C VAL A 689 -6.24 -1.87 7.88
N ILE A 690 -5.11 -1.64 8.54
CA ILE A 690 -3.92 -1.01 7.97
C ILE A 690 -2.87 -2.12 7.81
N TYR A 691 -2.37 -2.29 6.59
CA TYR A 691 -1.31 -3.24 6.30
C TYR A 691 0.05 -2.54 6.23
N GLY A 692 1.06 -3.13 6.85
CA GLY A 692 2.43 -2.63 6.84
C GLY A 692 3.47 -3.74 6.74
N CYS A 693 4.64 -3.40 6.18
CA CYS A 693 5.76 -4.32 6.02
C CYS A 693 7.11 -3.58 6.06
N CYS A 694 8.20 -4.32 6.19
CA CYS A 694 9.53 -3.70 6.13
C CYS A 694 9.82 -3.13 4.74
N GLU A 695 9.46 -3.85 3.70
CA GLU A 695 9.53 -3.42 2.30
C GLU A 695 8.40 -4.06 1.49
N LEU A 696 7.91 -3.37 0.47
CA LEU A 696 6.92 -3.90 -0.45
C LEU A 696 7.65 -4.41 -1.69
N VAL A 697 7.46 -5.68 -2.05
CA VAL A 697 8.23 -6.33 -3.11
C VAL A 697 7.33 -7.00 -4.14
N SER A 698 7.77 -6.98 -5.39
CA SER A 698 7.21 -7.85 -6.42
C SER A 698 7.72 -9.30 -6.25
N PRO A 699 7.02 -10.30 -6.80
CA PRO A 699 7.46 -11.70 -6.73
C PRO A 699 8.88 -11.92 -7.26
N GLU A 700 9.27 -11.24 -8.34
CA GLU A 700 10.64 -11.33 -8.89
C GLU A 700 11.68 -10.76 -7.92
N ALA A 701 11.39 -9.65 -7.24
CA ALA A 701 12.29 -9.08 -6.24
C ALA A 701 12.45 -9.99 -5.02
N PHE A 702 11.38 -10.66 -4.60
CA PHE A 702 11.46 -11.62 -3.50
C PHE A 702 12.25 -12.86 -3.87
N LEU A 703 12.09 -13.39 -5.09
CA LEU A 703 12.92 -14.51 -5.59
C LEU A 703 14.41 -14.19 -5.56
N LYS A 704 14.79 -12.95 -5.89
CA LYS A 704 16.19 -12.50 -5.79
C LYS A 704 16.72 -12.52 -4.36
N GLN A 705 15.89 -12.12 -3.39
CA GLN A 705 16.27 -12.20 -1.97
C GLN A 705 16.44 -13.66 -1.51
N LEU A 706 15.52 -14.55 -1.87
CA LEU A 706 15.65 -15.97 -1.57
C LEU A 706 16.91 -16.59 -2.19
N ALA A 707 17.21 -16.23 -3.44
CA ALA A 707 18.39 -16.71 -4.16
C ALA A 707 19.71 -16.29 -3.50
N SER A 708 19.77 -15.10 -2.90
CA SER A 708 21.00 -14.60 -2.27
C SER A 708 21.34 -15.29 -0.95
N LEU A 709 20.48 -16.17 -0.42
CA LEU A 709 20.64 -16.92 0.82
C LEU A 709 21.08 -18.39 0.61
N GLN A 710 21.41 -18.78 -0.64
CA GLN A 710 21.87 -20.13 -0.98
C GLN A 710 23.17 -20.51 -0.28
#